data_fbf1d46ccedef64d86cd77b932e2a1bc
#
_entry.id   fbf1d46ccedef64d86cd77b932e2a1bc
#
_cell.length_a   1.000
_cell.length_b   1.000
_cell.length_c   1.000
_cell.angle_alpha   90.00
_cell.angle_beta   90.00
_cell.angle_gamma   90.00
#
_symmetry.space_group_name_H-M   'P 1'
#
loop_
_entity.id
_entity.type
_entity.pdbx_description
1 polymer ?
#
loop_
_entity_poly.entity_id
_entity_poly.type
_entity_poly.pdbx_seq_one_letter_code
_entity_poly.pdbx_strand_id
1 'polypeptide(L)'
;MEEKDNDSLNLIDSSSKKSQQDSINNSQIKTKKKQKDLILEENDEEKDDEEDEKINDIENEINENEKLKDLMADMNEEEEEEEDENENLNYDRHFDRELKVGKDYEYKTIQAAINDAKPNNIIKISPGIYRENVVIKGKTKIDICSLDNNDQAVLLSDNSPCMMIYCLEQSDTIQIYNIKFIHRGIREDIMKKSLFEIKFFSRYMTHNKESYFIYQFAEEIEKLEINYVLDIKIVENIFEENHGNFCAISILKGTVSINNCKISLACITTETKSILPAIYVENSTAIVENTLIKGNKDYLTIGIYSHDAQLKINECKIFRHKCGGIISVVNEKNSITVQKCRLVLNQGCGLLIMSIVGKSALKEKAKGTKDTLEINIEKNNIEFNEGCGMNLKKCFNAKIIGNIFLSNLLNGAELTDCDGFVMMNVFEKNKGNGLVLEAIEESNEAKIFKNKFDENYKNGIDISGDNNKCFINQNDQISGNYLNGIYVHNLATPEIKFNNIYENYHHGILVESKSSALIEKNKIYENIRTNIAFGGLLTGKTRILENEIYNSRNEGIYIVDAEGGEIGNNKIYNNNDGMVLIRCKDIFLYCNEFYKNMRTAILLSDSSTATLLKNEICENYFIGILVRDGSQGRFKDNLIRQNVIQFYLSKNCLNQKNYVKKLNDVQGRYEVADYCCVF
;
A
#
# COMPACT_ATOMS: atom_id res chain seq x y z
N MET A 1 33.21 43.08 36.77
CA MET A 1 32.57 42.95 38.08
C MET A 1 32.01 41.57 38.06
N GLU A 2 32.78 40.72 38.48
CA GLU A 2 32.85 39.92 39.71
C GLU A 2 31.99 38.68 39.56
N GLU A 3 32.62 37.54 39.31
CA GLU A 3 33.28 36.63 40.28
C GLU A 3 32.24 35.93 41.19
N LYS A 4 32.24 34.65 41.43
CA LYS A 4 33.25 33.58 41.57
C LYS A 4 32.57 32.24 41.79
N ASP A 5 33.21 31.22 41.29
CA ASP A 5 33.57 29.93 41.90
C ASP A 5 32.57 29.14 42.77
N ASN A 6 32.38 27.86 42.42
CA ASN A 6 33.06 26.77 43.13
C ASN A 6 32.77 25.38 42.53
N ASP A 7 33.87 24.70 42.25
CA ASP A 7 33.97 23.24 42.07
C ASP A 7 33.61 22.49 43.36
N SER A 8 33.05 21.30 43.23
CA SER A 8 33.62 20.08 43.79
C SER A 8 32.67 18.91 43.80
N LEU A 9 33.12 17.82 43.17
CA LEU A 9 33.03 16.42 43.58
C LEU A 9 31.64 15.79 43.89
N ASN A 10 31.20 14.81 43.08
CA ASN A 10 31.30 13.43 43.56
C ASN A 10 30.83 12.41 42.49
N LEU A 11 31.72 11.49 42.22
CA LEU A 11 31.46 10.15 41.67
C LEU A 11 30.57 9.37 42.66
N ILE A 12 29.36 9.01 42.27
CA ILE A 12 28.58 7.96 42.92
C ILE A 12 27.91 7.10 41.85
N ASP A 13 28.47 5.95 41.71
CA ASP A 13 27.96 4.60 41.50
C ASP A 13 26.70 4.42 40.63
N SER A 14 26.94 3.77 39.48
CA SER A 14 25.94 3.38 38.46
C SER A 14 25.05 2.18 38.83
N SER A 15 25.20 1.63 40.06
CA SER A 15 24.42 0.46 40.51
C SER A 15 23.10 0.81 41.23
N SER A 16 22.93 2.07 41.70
CA SER A 16 21.72 2.47 42.41
C SER A 16 20.57 2.96 41.56
N LYS A 17 20.80 3.28 40.26
CA LYS A 17 19.74 3.75 39.37
C LYS A 17 18.88 2.64 38.80
N LYS A 18 19.41 1.41 38.66
CA LYS A 18 18.64 0.28 38.16
C LYS A 18 17.63 -0.27 39.16
N SER A 19 17.98 -0.24 40.47
CA SER A 19 17.08 -0.70 41.53
C SER A 19 15.94 0.29 41.83
N GLN A 20 16.11 1.60 41.53
CA GLN A 20 15.04 2.58 41.70
C GLN A 20 14.02 2.55 40.56
N GLN A 21 14.44 2.20 39.35
CA GLN A 21 13.54 2.09 38.20
C GLN A 21 12.63 0.86 38.29
N ASP A 22 13.17 -0.28 38.79
CA ASP A 22 12.40 -1.50 39.03
C ASP A 22 11.43 -1.36 40.23
N SER A 23 11.75 -0.52 41.24
CA SER A 23 10.85 -0.24 42.36
C SER A 23 9.70 0.71 41.96
N ILE A 24 9.92 1.63 41.03
CA ILE A 24 8.88 2.54 40.54
C ILE A 24 7.90 1.79 39.63
N ASN A 25 8.38 0.90 38.79
CA ASN A 25 7.50 0.06 37.93
C ASN A 25 6.66 -0.91 38.76
N ASN A 26 7.24 -1.54 39.80
CA ASN A 26 6.49 -2.42 40.71
C ASN A 26 5.50 -1.68 41.60
N SER A 27 5.75 -0.40 41.95
CA SER A 27 4.80 0.42 42.70
C SER A 27 3.62 0.89 41.83
N GLN A 28 3.85 1.20 40.56
CA GLN A 28 2.79 1.56 39.62
C GLN A 28 1.87 0.38 39.28
N ILE A 29 2.41 -0.85 39.17
CA ILE A 29 1.63 -2.06 38.97
C ILE A 29 0.78 -2.40 40.19
N LYS A 30 1.33 -2.24 41.42
CA LYS A 30 0.59 -2.44 42.67
C LYS A 30 -0.48 -1.37 42.93
N THR A 31 -0.26 -0.12 42.48
CA THR A 31 -1.24 0.97 42.61
C THR A 31 -2.38 0.78 41.60
N LYS A 32 -2.11 0.35 40.39
CA LYS A 32 -3.16 0.01 39.42
C LYS A 32 -3.99 -1.21 39.84
N LYS A 33 -3.38 -2.21 40.48
CA LYS A 33 -4.10 -3.37 41.00
C LYS A 33 -4.99 -3.01 42.20
N LYS A 34 -4.54 -2.10 43.11
CA LYS A 34 -5.34 -1.61 44.22
C LYS A 34 -6.46 -0.64 43.82
N GLN A 35 -6.30 0.12 42.71
CA GLN A 35 -7.41 0.90 42.15
C GLN A 35 -8.45 0.02 41.48
N LYS A 36 -8.07 -1.11 40.90
CA LYS A 36 -9.02 -2.09 40.32
C LYS A 36 -9.90 -2.75 41.40
N ASP A 37 -9.35 -3.01 42.59
CA ASP A 37 -10.06 -3.65 43.71
C ASP A 37 -10.97 -2.67 44.50
N LEU A 38 -10.82 -1.34 44.31
CA LEU A 38 -11.64 -0.29 44.97
C LEU A 38 -12.79 0.22 44.08
N ILE A 39 -12.77 -0.08 42.78
CA ILE A 39 -13.83 0.30 41.82
C ILE A 39 -14.91 -0.78 41.71
N LEU A 40 -14.66 -1.99 42.27
CA LEU A 40 -15.59 -3.12 42.22
C LEU A 40 -16.66 -3.13 43.32
N GLU A 41 -16.76 -2.12 44.18
CA GLU A 41 -17.74 -2.10 45.27
C GLU A 41 -18.80 -0.99 45.21
N GLU A 42 -18.80 -0.09 44.23
CA GLU A 42 -19.91 0.88 44.08
C GLU A 42 -20.18 1.18 42.59
N ASN A 43 -21.26 0.60 42.09
CA ASN A 43 -22.24 1.06 41.11
C ASN A 43 -22.61 0.04 40.04
N ASP A 44 -23.80 -0.40 40.21
CA ASP A 44 -24.79 -0.98 39.33
C ASP A 44 -24.63 -0.85 37.81
N GLU A 45 -24.69 -2.04 37.18
CA GLU A 45 -25.36 -2.41 35.93
C GLU A 45 -25.56 -1.30 34.88
N GLU A 46 -24.70 -1.25 33.88
CA GLU A 46 -24.86 -0.79 32.50
C GLU A 46 -23.61 -0.10 31.84
N LYS A 47 -22.38 -0.51 32.15
CA LYS A 47 -21.18 0.03 31.47
C LYS A 47 -20.07 -0.97 31.13
N ASP A 48 -20.28 -2.27 31.33
CA ASP A 48 -19.18 -3.24 31.29
C ASP A 48 -18.76 -3.70 29.87
N ASP A 49 -19.62 -3.53 28.84
CA ASP A 49 -19.34 -4.10 27.51
C ASP A 49 -18.27 -3.32 26.71
N GLU A 50 -18.15 -2.00 26.88
CA GLU A 50 -17.20 -1.19 26.10
C GLU A 50 -15.75 -1.19 26.65
N GLU A 51 -15.55 -1.45 27.94
CA GLU A 51 -14.19 -1.53 28.53
C GLU A 51 -13.58 -2.92 28.33
N ASP A 52 -14.39 -3.97 28.37
CA ASP A 52 -13.94 -5.35 28.07
C ASP A 52 -13.59 -5.55 26.60
N GLU A 53 -14.28 -4.90 25.64
CA GLU A 53 -13.88 -4.88 24.24
C GLU A 53 -12.50 -4.21 24.03
N LYS A 54 -12.24 -3.08 24.68
CA LYS A 54 -10.93 -2.39 24.58
C LYS A 54 -9.78 -3.17 25.22
N ILE A 55 -10.03 -3.93 26.27
CA ILE A 55 -9.03 -4.79 26.91
C ILE A 55 -8.72 -5.99 26.02
N ASN A 56 -9.74 -6.60 25.44
CA ASN A 56 -9.58 -7.69 24.46
C ASN A 56 -8.83 -7.23 23.19
N ASP A 57 -9.07 -6.01 22.72
CA ASP A 57 -8.34 -5.45 21.57
C ASP A 57 -6.85 -5.24 21.88
N ILE A 58 -6.52 -4.76 23.08
CA ILE A 58 -5.12 -4.59 23.52
C ILE A 58 -4.44 -5.94 23.74
N GLU A 59 -5.13 -6.95 24.31
CA GLU A 59 -4.58 -8.30 24.47
C GLU A 59 -4.40 -9.01 23.11
N ASN A 60 -5.29 -8.79 22.16
CA ASN A 60 -5.16 -9.29 20.79
C ASN A 60 -3.99 -8.60 20.06
N GLU A 61 -3.80 -7.30 20.23
CA GLU A 61 -2.68 -6.55 19.65
C GLU A 61 -1.33 -7.00 20.22
N ILE A 62 -1.27 -7.37 21.50
CA ILE A 62 -0.08 -7.93 22.16
C ILE A 62 0.20 -9.35 21.61
N ASN A 63 -0.82 -10.19 21.52
CA ASN A 63 -0.71 -11.56 21.00
C ASN A 63 -0.34 -11.60 19.50
N GLU A 64 -0.83 -10.65 18.70
CA GLU A 64 -0.44 -10.54 17.30
C GLU A 64 0.99 -10.03 17.13
N ASN A 65 1.45 -9.11 17.98
CA ASN A 65 2.84 -8.67 17.98
C ASN A 65 3.81 -9.77 18.44
N GLU A 66 3.39 -10.66 19.34
CA GLU A 66 4.15 -11.86 19.70
C GLU A 66 4.18 -12.88 18.56
N LYS A 67 3.05 -13.16 17.92
CA LYS A 67 3.00 -14.00 16.70
C LYS A 67 3.82 -13.42 15.55
N LEU A 68 3.85 -12.09 15.40
CA LEU A 68 4.69 -11.43 14.40
C LEU A 68 6.18 -11.61 14.71
N LYS A 69 6.55 -11.56 16.00
CA LYS A 69 7.93 -11.85 16.44
C LYS A 69 8.33 -13.31 16.22
N ASP A 70 7.43 -14.25 16.50
CA ASP A 70 7.64 -15.68 16.27
C ASP A 70 7.75 -15.98 14.77
N LEU A 71 6.87 -15.41 13.93
CA LEU A 71 6.98 -15.49 12.47
C LEU A 71 8.28 -14.86 11.93
N MET A 72 8.75 -13.76 12.56
CA MET A 72 10.03 -13.14 12.23
C MET A 72 11.22 -13.99 12.70
N ALA A 73 11.07 -14.78 13.77
CA ALA A 73 12.06 -15.73 14.25
C ALA A 73 12.10 -16.96 13.33
N ASP A 74 10.96 -17.55 12.99
CA ASP A 74 10.85 -18.66 12.03
C ASP A 74 11.41 -18.30 10.65
N MET A 75 11.17 -17.06 10.17
CA MET A 75 11.76 -16.57 8.92
C MET A 75 13.30 -16.40 9.00
N ASN A 76 13.85 -16.22 10.20
CA ASN A 76 15.31 -16.21 10.38
C ASN A 76 15.90 -17.63 10.38
N GLU A 77 15.15 -18.64 10.84
CA GLU A 77 15.54 -20.06 10.77
C GLU A 77 15.39 -20.61 9.34
N GLU A 78 14.33 -20.21 8.59
CA GLU A 78 14.20 -20.57 7.16
C GLU A 78 15.32 -19.99 6.27
N GLU A 79 16.01 -18.91 6.67
CA GLU A 79 17.18 -18.40 5.96
C GLU A 79 18.36 -19.40 5.97
N GLU A 80 18.45 -20.31 6.95
CA GLU A 80 19.50 -21.33 7.04
C GLU A 80 19.13 -22.64 6.32
N GLU A 81 17.82 -22.94 6.11
CA GLU A 81 17.35 -24.19 5.49
C GLU A 81 17.14 -24.12 3.96
N GLU A 82 16.93 -22.92 3.36
CA GLU A 82 16.72 -22.77 1.90
C GLU A 82 18.02 -22.78 1.06
N GLU A 83 19.19 -23.12 1.62
CA GLU A 83 20.44 -23.15 0.85
C GLU A 83 20.58 -24.34 -0.13
N ASP A 84 19.68 -25.35 -0.12
CA ASP A 84 19.95 -26.64 -0.77
C ASP A 84 19.17 -26.97 -2.06
N GLU A 85 18.30 -26.13 -2.60
CA GLU A 85 17.59 -26.42 -3.86
C GLU A 85 18.03 -25.50 -5.03
N ASN A 86 19.29 -25.63 -5.48
CA ASN A 86 19.73 -25.06 -6.74
C ASN A 86 19.85 -26.14 -7.83
N GLU A 87 18.83 -26.27 -8.67
CA GLU A 87 18.93 -27.03 -9.89
C GLU A 87 20.04 -26.51 -10.80
N ASN A 88 20.90 -27.42 -11.28
CA ASN A 88 21.96 -27.17 -12.25
C ASN A 88 21.39 -26.58 -13.56
N LEU A 89 21.49 -25.27 -13.71
CA LEU A 89 21.21 -24.59 -14.98
C LEU A 89 22.35 -24.90 -15.97
N ASN A 90 22.12 -25.89 -16.79
CA ASN A 90 23.03 -26.25 -17.89
C ASN A 90 22.83 -25.23 -19.04
N TYR A 91 23.72 -24.23 -19.14
CA TYR A 91 23.77 -23.34 -20.29
C TYR A 91 24.56 -24.00 -21.43
N ASP A 92 23.89 -24.60 -22.38
CA ASP A 92 24.47 -25.14 -23.63
C ASP A 92 24.86 -24.01 -24.62
N ARG A 93 25.65 -23.02 -24.16
CA ARG A 93 26.16 -21.96 -25.03
C ARG A 93 27.58 -22.31 -25.47
N HIS A 94 27.85 -22.31 -26.77
CA HIS A 94 29.18 -22.55 -27.30
C HIS A 94 30.01 -21.25 -27.17
N PHE A 95 31.11 -21.30 -26.43
CA PHE A 95 32.07 -20.20 -26.26
C PHE A 95 33.30 -20.42 -27.11
N ASP A 96 33.83 -19.33 -27.70
CA ASP A 96 35.03 -19.38 -28.52
C ASP A 96 36.31 -19.62 -27.68
N ARG A 97 36.34 -19.10 -26.45
CA ARG A 97 37.46 -19.25 -25.52
C ARG A 97 37.02 -19.13 -24.06
N GLU A 98 37.58 -20.00 -23.22
CA GLU A 98 37.51 -19.89 -21.76
C GLU A 98 38.74 -19.16 -21.22
N LEU A 99 38.50 -18.10 -20.44
CA LEU A 99 39.52 -17.34 -19.71
C LEU A 99 39.42 -17.69 -18.22
N LYS A 100 40.40 -18.37 -17.66
CA LYS A 100 40.34 -18.82 -16.27
C LYS A 100 41.12 -17.89 -15.35
N VAL A 101 40.47 -17.47 -14.26
CA VAL A 101 41.03 -16.58 -13.27
C VAL A 101 41.28 -17.30 -11.95
N GLY A 102 42.44 -17.09 -11.35
CA GLY A 102 42.80 -17.65 -10.05
C GLY A 102 44.30 -17.84 -9.87
N LYS A 103 44.73 -18.30 -8.69
CA LYS A 103 46.16 -18.46 -8.34
C LYS A 103 46.93 -19.35 -9.31
N ASP A 104 46.28 -20.40 -9.79
CA ASP A 104 46.90 -21.44 -10.61
C ASP A 104 46.60 -21.30 -12.10
N TYR A 105 45.88 -20.23 -12.52
CA TYR A 105 45.46 -19.98 -13.90
C TYR A 105 46.25 -18.84 -14.55
N GLU A 106 46.01 -18.67 -15.85
CA GLU A 106 46.65 -17.65 -16.69
C GLU A 106 46.43 -16.23 -16.14
N TYR A 107 45.21 -15.92 -15.73
CA TYR A 107 44.85 -14.61 -15.19
C TYR A 107 44.85 -14.64 -13.66
N LYS A 108 45.57 -13.70 -13.03
CA LYS A 108 45.60 -13.57 -11.57
C LYS A 108 44.54 -12.62 -11.03
N THR A 109 43.97 -11.79 -11.91
CA THR A 109 42.90 -10.83 -11.59
C THR A 109 41.76 -10.92 -12.61
N ILE A 110 40.54 -10.63 -12.15
CA ILE A 110 39.36 -10.59 -13.01
C ILE A 110 39.49 -9.49 -14.04
N GLN A 111 40.01 -8.33 -13.65
CA GLN A 111 40.20 -7.21 -14.56
C GLN A 111 41.16 -7.55 -15.72
N ALA A 112 42.19 -8.32 -15.48
CA ALA A 112 43.15 -8.73 -16.54
C ALA A 112 42.45 -9.63 -17.57
N ALA A 113 41.63 -10.59 -17.14
CA ALA A 113 40.84 -11.44 -18.04
C ALA A 113 39.81 -10.66 -18.83
N ILE A 114 39.14 -9.68 -18.22
CA ILE A 114 38.21 -8.78 -18.91
C ILE A 114 38.91 -7.94 -19.98
N ASN A 115 40.07 -7.41 -19.69
CA ASN A 115 40.84 -6.60 -20.65
C ASN A 115 41.15 -7.41 -21.90
N ASP A 116 41.51 -8.68 -21.76
CA ASP A 116 41.87 -9.58 -22.88
C ASP A 116 40.61 -10.24 -23.55
N ALA A 117 39.47 -10.22 -22.90
CA ALA A 117 38.24 -10.87 -23.38
C ALA A 117 37.75 -10.25 -24.71
N LYS A 118 37.33 -11.12 -25.63
CA LYS A 118 36.70 -10.81 -26.91
C LYS A 118 35.24 -11.25 -26.87
N PRO A 119 34.39 -10.78 -27.79
CA PRO A 119 33.01 -11.28 -27.91
C PRO A 119 32.97 -12.82 -27.97
N ASN A 120 31.96 -13.42 -27.35
CA ASN A 120 31.75 -14.85 -27.18
C ASN A 120 32.82 -15.56 -26.28
N ASN A 121 33.54 -14.82 -25.46
CA ASN A 121 34.39 -15.45 -24.45
C ASN A 121 33.63 -15.62 -23.13
N ILE A 122 34.00 -16.66 -22.38
CA ILE A 122 33.56 -16.84 -21.00
C ILE A 122 34.72 -16.69 -20.04
N ILE A 123 34.54 -15.95 -18.97
CA ILE A 123 35.49 -15.75 -17.86
C ILE A 123 35.03 -16.61 -16.69
N LYS A 124 35.81 -17.64 -16.36
CA LYS A 124 35.54 -18.54 -15.26
C LYS A 124 36.47 -18.22 -14.08
N ILE A 125 35.88 -17.84 -12.97
CA ILE A 125 36.60 -17.37 -11.79
C ILE A 125 36.67 -18.52 -10.76
N SER A 126 37.87 -18.90 -10.33
CA SER A 126 38.00 -19.92 -9.30
C SER A 126 37.47 -19.45 -7.95
N PRO A 127 37.01 -20.35 -7.08
CA PRO A 127 36.60 -20.00 -5.73
C PRO A 127 37.67 -19.19 -4.99
N GLY A 128 37.23 -18.19 -4.22
CA GLY A 128 38.13 -17.31 -3.47
C GLY A 128 37.61 -15.90 -3.34
N ILE A 129 38.33 -15.07 -2.56
CA ILE A 129 37.98 -13.67 -2.34
C ILE A 129 38.84 -12.78 -3.21
N TYR A 130 38.23 -12.08 -4.14
CA TYR A 130 38.84 -11.12 -5.05
C TYR A 130 38.55 -9.68 -4.59
N ARG A 131 39.56 -8.96 -4.16
CA ARG A 131 39.47 -7.55 -3.74
C ARG A 131 39.79 -6.64 -4.93
N GLU A 132 38.84 -6.58 -5.85
CA GLU A 132 38.99 -5.85 -7.10
C GLU A 132 37.77 -4.94 -7.34
N ASN A 133 38.02 -3.78 -7.97
CA ASN A 133 36.97 -2.96 -8.57
C ASN A 133 37.01 -3.21 -10.07
N VAL A 134 36.09 -4.07 -10.51
CA VAL A 134 36.08 -4.55 -11.90
C VAL A 134 35.35 -3.55 -12.78
N VAL A 135 36.00 -3.10 -13.87
CA VAL A 135 35.41 -2.19 -14.85
C VAL A 135 35.30 -2.86 -16.21
N ILE A 136 34.09 -3.02 -16.70
CA ILE A 136 33.79 -3.55 -18.02
C ILE A 136 33.44 -2.36 -18.92
N LYS A 137 34.38 -1.96 -19.78
CA LYS A 137 34.18 -0.82 -20.69
C LYS A 137 34.31 -1.25 -22.14
N GLY A 138 33.29 -0.96 -22.95
CA GLY A 138 33.31 -1.21 -24.38
C GLY A 138 33.37 -2.70 -24.76
N LYS A 139 32.91 -3.57 -23.93
CA LYS A 139 32.82 -5.04 -24.17
C LYS A 139 31.42 -5.46 -24.45
N THR A 140 31.28 -6.53 -25.23
CA THR A 140 29.97 -7.12 -25.59
C THR A 140 30.06 -8.62 -25.69
N LYS A 141 28.92 -9.30 -25.47
CA LYS A 141 28.79 -10.76 -25.58
C LYS A 141 29.82 -11.51 -24.73
N ILE A 142 29.99 -11.10 -23.49
CA ILE A 142 30.91 -11.74 -22.52
C ILE A 142 30.08 -12.34 -21.40
N ASP A 143 30.45 -13.56 -21.03
CA ASP A 143 29.89 -14.25 -19.88
C ASP A 143 30.92 -14.30 -18.75
N ILE A 144 30.49 -14.08 -17.50
CA ILE A 144 31.36 -14.04 -16.31
C ILE A 144 30.70 -14.89 -15.24
N CYS A 145 31.40 -15.92 -14.75
CA CYS A 145 30.84 -16.81 -13.75
C CYS A 145 31.89 -17.40 -12.79
N SER A 146 31.45 -17.99 -11.71
CA SER A 146 32.30 -18.88 -10.91
C SER A 146 32.64 -20.17 -11.68
N LEU A 147 33.83 -20.67 -11.44
CA LEU A 147 34.30 -21.95 -12.01
C LEU A 147 33.57 -23.14 -11.37
N ASP A 148 33.20 -23.02 -10.10
CA ASP A 148 32.47 -24.00 -9.34
C ASP A 148 31.06 -23.45 -8.98
N ASN A 149 30.05 -24.29 -9.15
CA ASN A 149 28.68 -23.89 -8.83
C ASN A 149 28.38 -23.92 -7.32
N ASN A 150 29.07 -24.78 -6.58
CA ASN A 150 28.86 -24.97 -5.14
C ASN A 150 29.72 -24.02 -4.30
N ASP A 151 30.87 -23.58 -4.80
CA ASP A 151 31.74 -22.60 -4.14
C ASP A 151 31.93 -21.37 -5.00
N GLN A 152 31.11 -20.35 -4.70
CA GLN A 152 31.04 -19.13 -5.50
C GLN A 152 32.27 -18.24 -5.29
N ALA A 153 32.80 -17.68 -6.38
CA ALA A 153 33.77 -16.61 -6.30
C ALA A 153 33.16 -15.38 -5.62
N VAL A 154 33.91 -14.74 -4.74
CA VAL A 154 33.46 -13.56 -3.97
C VAL A 154 34.20 -12.32 -4.46
N LEU A 155 33.48 -11.37 -5.04
CA LEU A 155 33.99 -10.03 -5.31
C LEU A 155 33.73 -9.13 -4.11
N LEU A 156 34.77 -8.62 -3.50
CA LEU A 156 34.71 -7.78 -2.31
C LEU A 156 35.24 -6.38 -2.63
N SER A 157 34.45 -5.35 -2.37
CA SER A 157 34.88 -3.97 -2.56
C SER A 157 34.54 -3.07 -1.37
N ASP A 158 35.37 -2.04 -1.21
CA ASP A 158 35.16 -0.88 -0.34
C ASP A 158 35.24 0.39 -1.20
N ASN A 159 34.37 1.36 -0.94
CA ASN A 159 34.41 2.71 -1.51
C ASN A 159 34.07 2.88 -3.01
N SER A 160 34.03 1.84 -3.79
CA SER A 160 33.62 1.87 -5.21
C SER A 160 32.89 0.59 -5.57
N PRO A 161 32.14 0.55 -6.67
CA PRO A 161 31.42 -0.66 -7.07
C PRO A 161 32.33 -1.88 -7.16
N CYS A 162 31.83 -3.05 -6.75
CA CYS A 162 32.52 -4.30 -7.04
C CYS A 162 32.66 -4.48 -8.55
N MET A 163 31.62 -4.10 -9.30
CA MET A 163 31.62 -4.15 -10.76
C MET A 163 30.89 -2.95 -11.34
N MET A 164 31.52 -2.31 -12.34
CA MET A 164 30.94 -1.21 -13.12
C MET A 164 30.88 -1.62 -14.59
N ILE A 165 29.74 -1.48 -15.21
CA ILE A 165 29.50 -1.91 -16.59
C ILE A 165 29.08 -0.72 -17.43
N TYR A 166 29.88 -0.43 -18.45
CA TYR A 166 29.64 0.63 -19.42
C TYR A 166 29.93 0.12 -20.84
N CYS A 167 28.91 -0.40 -21.51
CA CYS A 167 29.02 -0.86 -22.90
C CYS A 167 29.05 0.33 -23.88
N LEU A 168 29.42 0.10 -25.14
CA LEU A 168 29.42 1.12 -26.18
C LEU A 168 28.01 1.43 -26.67
N GLU A 169 27.21 0.35 -26.86
CA GLU A 169 25.84 0.43 -27.34
C GLU A 169 24.86 -0.24 -26.35
N GLN A 170 23.60 0.14 -26.41
CA GLN A 170 22.56 -0.51 -25.59
C GLN A 170 22.30 -1.97 -25.97
N SER A 171 22.58 -2.34 -27.23
CA SER A 171 22.48 -3.71 -27.73
C SER A 171 23.60 -4.64 -27.24
N ASP A 172 24.66 -4.09 -26.64
CA ASP A 172 25.75 -4.87 -26.07
C ASP A 172 25.28 -5.66 -24.85
N THR A 173 25.67 -6.93 -24.76
CA THR A 173 25.21 -7.86 -23.72
C THR A 173 26.34 -8.37 -22.85
N ILE A 174 26.15 -8.32 -21.54
CA ILE A 174 27.03 -8.96 -20.53
C ILE A 174 26.16 -9.89 -19.67
N GLN A 175 26.64 -11.12 -19.43
CA GLN A 175 25.99 -12.05 -18.54
C GLN A 175 26.86 -12.33 -17.33
N ILE A 176 26.26 -12.26 -16.15
CA ILE A 176 26.93 -12.50 -14.86
C ILE A 176 26.11 -13.55 -14.11
N TYR A 177 26.73 -14.66 -13.74
CA TYR A 177 26.01 -15.67 -13.03
C TYR A 177 26.87 -16.41 -12.00
N ASN A 178 26.21 -16.89 -10.96
CA ASN A 178 26.83 -17.66 -9.91
C ASN A 178 28.03 -16.97 -9.20
N ILE A 179 27.90 -15.66 -8.92
CA ILE A 179 28.94 -14.86 -8.24
C ILE A 179 28.36 -14.22 -6.99
N LYS A 180 29.14 -14.14 -5.92
CA LYS A 180 28.81 -13.40 -4.71
C LYS A 180 29.47 -12.03 -4.69
N PHE A 181 28.70 -10.99 -4.55
CA PHE A 181 29.17 -9.61 -4.42
C PHE A 181 28.98 -9.13 -2.99
N ILE A 182 30.03 -8.57 -2.40
CA ILE A 182 30.01 -7.97 -1.07
C ILE A 182 30.55 -6.56 -1.15
N HIS A 183 29.72 -5.57 -0.85
CA HIS A 183 30.13 -4.19 -0.73
C HIS A 183 30.11 -3.75 0.73
N ARG A 184 31.24 -3.27 1.27
CA ARG A 184 31.39 -2.95 2.69
C ARG A 184 31.16 -1.46 3.04
N GLY A 185 30.64 -0.68 2.11
CA GLY A 185 30.36 0.74 2.31
C GLY A 185 31.53 1.65 1.93
N ILE A 186 31.43 2.93 2.26
CA ILE A 186 32.33 3.99 1.86
C ILE A 186 32.99 4.57 3.10
N ARG A 187 34.29 4.80 3.04
CA ARG A 187 35.04 5.47 4.11
C ARG A 187 34.87 6.97 4.04
N GLU A 188 34.69 7.62 5.17
CA GLU A 188 34.38 9.04 5.30
C GLU A 188 35.44 9.98 4.69
N ASP A 189 36.72 9.58 4.77
CA ASP A 189 37.85 10.34 4.19
C ASP A 189 37.80 10.45 2.65
N ILE A 190 37.21 9.42 2.00
CA ILE A 190 37.03 9.39 0.54
C ILE A 190 35.79 10.19 0.12
N MET A 191 34.72 10.14 0.92
CA MET A 191 33.51 10.93 0.66
C MET A 191 33.78 12.44 0.63
N LYS A 192 34.57 12.95 1.55
CA LYS A 192 34.94 14.38 1.56
C LYS A 192 35.68 14.82 0.29
N LYS A 193 36.41 13.91 -0.34
CA LYS A 193 37.17 14.16 -1.55
C LYS A 193 36.29 14.08 -2.81
N SER A 194 35.40 13.10 -2.88
CA SER A 194 34.48 12.92 -4.01
C SER A 194 33.38 13.98 -4.04
N LEU A 195 32.86 14.43 -2.89
CA LEU A 195 31.91 15.55 -2.82
C LEU A 195 32.49 16.85 -3.40
N PHE A 196 33.80 17.04 -3.33
CA PHE A 196 34.47 18.19 -3.94
C PHE A 196 34.54 18.05 -5.47
N GLU A 197 34.75 16.86 -5.99
CA GLU A 197 34.77 16.56 -7.43
C GLU A 197 33.35 16.55 -8.03
N ILE A 198 32.36 16.02 -7.32
CA ILE A 198 30.94 15.99 -7.74
C ILE A 198 30.34 17.40 -7.81
N LYS A 199 30.68 18.31 -6.88
CA LYS A 199 30.29 19.73 -6.96
C LYS A 199 30.86 20.43 -8.22
N PHE A 200 31.93 19.94 -8.78
CA PHE A 200 32.48 20.44 -10.02
C PHE A 200 31.71 19.96 -11.25
N PHE A 201 31.22 18.71 -11.23
CA PHE A 201 30.38 18.14 -12.28
C PHE A 201 28.92 18.65 -12.24
N SER A 202 28.34 18.85 -11.06
CA SER A 202 26.95 19.33 -10.93
C SER A 202 26.78 20.75 -11.49
N ARG A 203 27.81 21.57 -11.50
CA ARG A 203 27.80 22.90 -12.19
C ARG A 203 27.66 22.78 -13.71
N TYR A 204 28.03 21.65 -14.31
CA TYR A 204 27.88 21.42 -15.76
C TYR A 204 26.52 20.84 -16.14
N MET A 205 25.83 20.16 -15.20
CA MET A 205 24.52 19.52 -15.42
C MET A 205 23.33 20.43 -15.13
N THR A 206 23.53 21.62 -14.51
CA THR A 206 22.44 22.57 -14.15
C THR A 206 21.74 23.23 -15.36
N HIS A 207 21.95 22.75 -16.57
CA HIS A 207 21.27 23.23 -17.78
C HIS A 207 20.23 22.23 -18.33
N ASN A 208 20.04 21.08 -17.70
CA ASN A 208 18.97 20.14 -18.12
C ASN A 208 17.67 20.42 -17.36
N LYS A 209 16.61 20.72 -18.11
CA LYS A 209 15.26 21.03 -17.60
C LYS A 209 14.62 19.89 -16.76
N GLU A 210 15.18 18.69 -16.79
CA GLU A 210 14.65 17.51 -16.07
C GLU A 210 14.97 17.56 -14.57
N SER A 211 16.13 18.12 -14.16
CA SER A 211 16.43 18.33 -12.73
C SER A 211 15.49 19.36 -12.08
N TYR A 212 14.96 20.29 -12.85
CA TYR A 212 14.01 21.31 -12.37
C TYR A 212 12.64 20.69 -12.01
N PHE A 213 12.24 19.62 -12.70
CA PHE A 213 10.98 18.92 -12.45
C PHE A 213 11.00 18.15 -11.13
N ILE A 214 12.10 17.53 -10.78
CA ILE A 214 12.25 16.80 -9.49
C ILE A 214 12.25 17.81 -8.32
N TYR A 215 12.85 18.98 -8.47
CA TYR A 215 12.82 20.06 -7.47
C TYR A 215 11.42 20.62 -7.23
N GLN A 216 10.63 20.81 -8.28
CA GLN A 216 9.24 21.28 -8.15
C GLN A 216 8.34 20.25 -7.46
N PHE A 217 8.57 18.97 -7.71
CA PHE A 217 7.88 17.88 -7.08
C PHE A 217 8.18 17.76 -5.58
N ALA A 218 9.41 18.01 -5.17
CA ALA A 218 9.83 18.03 -3.77
C ALA A 218 9.21 19.18 -2.97
N GLU A 219 9.10 20.39 -3.55
CA GLU A 219 8.46 21.54 -2.90
C GLU A 219 6.95 21.34 -2.69
N GLU A 220 6.28 20.63 -3.59
CA GLU A 220 4.84 20.33 -3.44
C GLU A 220 4.56 19.28 -2.37
N ILE A 221 5.49 18.35 -2.13
CA ILE A 221 5.35 17.27 -1.15
C ILE A 221 5.75 17.70 0.27
N GLU A 222 6.56 18.74 0.45
CA GLU A 222 6.74 19.34 1.78
C GLU A 222 5.42 19.84 2.41
N LYS A 223 4.36 19.94 1.60
CA LYS A 223 3.00 20.31 2.05
C LYS A 223 2.10 19.13 2.39
N LEU A 224 2.51 17.89 2.09
CA LEU A 224 1.79 16.65 2.37
C LEU A 224 2.52 15.89 3.49
N GLU A 225 1.86 15.74 4.64
CA GLU A 225 2.47 15.25 5.89
C GLU A 225 3.20 13.90 5.82
N ILE A 226 4.45 13.92 6.19
CA ILE A 226 5.31 13.04 6.99
C ILE A 226 5.91 11.78 6.32
N ASN A 227 5.20 10.88 5.66
CA ASN A 227 5.81 9.60 5.21
C ASN A 227 6.27 9.61 3.73
N TYR A 228 5.60 10.36 2.90
CA TYR A 228 5.95 10.53 1.48
C TYR A 228 7.26 11.30 1.25
N VAL A 229 7.57 12.22 2.15
CA VAL A 229 8.81 13.04 2.11
C VAL A 229 10.07 12.18 2.19
N LEU A 230 10.02 11.03 2.90
CA LEU A 230 11.19 10.18 3.04
C LEU A 230 11.55 9.50 1.70
N ASP A 231 10.55 8.96 1.00
CA ASP A 231 10.77 8.23 -0.26
C ASP A 231 11.30 9.14 -1.38
N ILE A 232 10.84 10.39 -1.44
CA ILE A 232 11.31 11.36 -2.43
C ILE A 232 12.67 11.92 -2.08
N LYS A 233 12.93 12.28 -0.81
CA LYS A 233 14.28 12.67 -0.37
C LYS A 233 15.30 11.58 -0.60
N ILE A 234 14.90 10.30 -0.53
CA ILE A 234 15.76 9.17 -0.89
C ILE A 234 16.10 9.20 -2.37
N VAL A 235 15.10 9.36 -3.24
CA VAL A 235 15.30 9.42 -4.70
C VAL A 235 16.16 10.61 -5.09
N GLU A 236 15.93 11.80 -4.54
CA GLU A 236 16.72 13.00 -4.78
C GLU A 236 18.19 12.84 -4.35
N ASN A 237 18.42 12.32 -3.15
CA ASN A 237 19.78 12.08 -2.64
C ASN A 237 20.55 11.07 -3.50
N ILE A 238 19.89 10.02 -4.01
CA ILE A 238 20.52 9.06 -4.92
C ILE A 238 20.90 9.76 -6.22
N PHE A 239 19.99 10.57 -6.76
CA PHE A 239 20.18 11.25 -8.03
C PHE A 239 21.30 12.30 -7.96
N GLU A 240 21.37 13.05 -6.85
CA GLU A 240 22.38 14.10 -6.68
C GLU A 240 23.77 13.56 -6.27
N GLU A 241 23.83 12.44 -5.53
CA GLU A 241 25.07 12.01 -4.87
C GLU A 241 25.68 10.73 -5.46
N ASN A 242 24.92 9.86 -6.12
CA ASN A 242 25.41 8.52 -6.40
C ASN A 242 25.89 8.28 -7.83
N HIS A 243 25.20 8.70 -8.87
CA HIS A 243 25.56 8.44 -10.29
C HIS A 243 26.21 7.07 -10.55
N GLY A 244 25.79 6.01 -9.84
CA GLY A 244 26.36 4.68 -9.94
C GLY A 244 27.74 4.47 -9.30
N ASN A 245 28.31 5.47 -8.61
CA ASN A 245 29.64 5.35 -7.99
C ASN A 245 29.63 4.63 -6.64
N PHE A 246 28.46 4.56 -5.98
CA PHE A 246 28.30 3.99 -4.64
C PHE A 246 27.25 2.87 -4.64
N CYS A 247 27.61 1.69 -5.12
CA CYS A 247 26.76 0.52 -5.18
C CYS A 247 27.61 -0.75 -5.28
N ALA A 248 27.01 -1.92 -5.17
CA ALA A 248 27.75 -3.14 -5.41
C ALA A 248 27.96 -3.39 -6.92
N ILE A 249 26.90 -3.21 -7.71
CA ILE A 249 26.94 -3.35 -9.18
C ILE A 249 26.35 -2.09 -9.81
N SER A 250 27.13 -1.45 -10.68
CA SER A 250 26.72 -0.27 -11.46
C SER A 250 26.57 -0.61 -12.94
N ILE A 251 25.39 -0.35 -13.51
CA ILE A 251 25.07 -0.59 -14.93
C ILE A 251 24.67 0.74 -15.54
N LEU A 252 25.57 1.33 -16.35
CA LEU A 252 25.41 2.69 -16.88
C LEU A 252 25.04 2.70 -18.37
N LYS A 253 25.34 1.63 -19.10
CA LYS A 253 24.95 1.48 -20.50
C LYS A 253 25.08 0.02 -20.94
N GLY A 254 24.09 -0.47 -21.69
CA GLY A 254 24.05 -1.82 -22.25
C GLY A 254 22.95 -2.69 -21.67
N THR A 255 22.98 -3.96 -22.03
CA THR A 255 22.07 -4.99 -21.51
C THR A 255 22.86 -5.95 -20.62
N VAL A 256 22.51 -6.03 -19.34
CA VAL A 256 23.18 -6.88 -18.37
C VAL A 256 22.20 -7.89 -17.79
N SER A 257 22.58 -9.16 -17.82
CA SER A 257 21.86 -10.23 -17.14
C SER A 257 22.66 -10.67 -15.90
N ILE A 258 22.00 -10.70 -14.74
CA ILE A 258 22.52 -11.15 -13.46
C ILE A 258 21.66 -12.32 -13.02
N ASN A 259 22.25 -13.51 -12.90
CA ASN A 259 21.50 -14.71 -12.59
C ASN A 259 22.20 -15.54 -11.50
N ASN A 260 21.43 -16.12 -10.61
CA ASN A 260 21.92 -16.97 -9.52
C ASN A 260 23.06 -16.34 -8.72
N CYS A 261 22.97 -15.06 -8.43
CA CYS A 261 23.97 -14.29 -7.69
C CYS A 261 23.52 -14.01 -6.26
N LYS A 262 24.50 -13.80 -5.37
CA LYS A 262 24.24 -13.33 -3.99
C LYS A 262 24.88 -11.95 -3.84
N ILE A 263 24.09 -10.92 -3.55
CA ILE A 263 24.57 -9.53 -3.40
C ILE A 263 24.29 -9.07 -1.97
N SER A 264 25.34 -8.68 -1.24
CA SER A 264 25.24 -8.26 0.15
C SER A 264 25.88 -6.89 0.38
N LEU A 265 25.15 -6.00 1.04
CA LEU A 265 25.66 -4.71 1.51
C LEU A 265 26.02 -4.83 2.99
N ALA A 266 27.28 -5.14 3.27
CA ALA A 266 27.83 -5.35 4.60
C ALA A 266 28.62 -4.11 5.07
N CYS A 267 27.93 -3.01 5.35
CA CYS A 267 28.58 -1.76 5.80
C CYS A 267 29.33 -1.93 7.13
N ILE A 268 30.52 -1.37 7.22
CA ILE A 268 31.40 -1.47 8.39
C ILE A 268 31.52 -0.09 9.10
N THR A 269 31.17 1.03 8.47
CA THR A 269 31.38 2.36 9.02
C THR A 269 30.06 3.03 9.45
N THR A 270 30.06 3.58 10.66
CA THR A 270 28.89 4.09 11.39
C THR A 270 28.40 5.48 10.96
N GLU A 271 28.99 6.15 9.99
CA GLU A 271 28.75 7.59 9.74
C GLU A 271 28.34 7.96 8.32
N THR A 272 28.08 7.00 7.42
CA THR A 272 27.71 7.35 6.04
C THR A 272 26.23 7.75 5.94
N LYS A 273 25.99 9.00 5.56
CA LYS A 273 24.66 9.52 5.17
C LYS A 273 24.28 9.17 3.73
N SER A 274 25.18 8.55 2.97
CA SER A 274 24.96 8.24 1.56
C SER A 274 24.11 6.98 1.40
N ILE A 275 23.22 7.00 0.41
CA ILE A 275 22.34 5.87 0.07
C ILE A 275 23.09 4.92 -0.85
N LEU A 276 23.08 3.64 -0.52
CA LEU A 276 23.79 2.57 -1.20
C LEU A 276 22.83 1.58 -1.85
N PRO A 277 22.58 1.64 -3.17
CA PRO A 277 21.93 0.57 -3.89
C PRO A 277 22.82 -0.68 -3.96
N ALA A 278 22.22 -1.86 -3.89
CA ALA A 278 22.96 -3.08 -4.23
C ALA A 278 23.18 -3.15 -5.75
N ILE A 279 22.15 -2.85 -6.54
CA ILE A 279 22.27 -2.70 -8.00
C ILE A 279 21.78 -1.31 -8.38
N TYR A 280 22.61 -0.56 -9.10
CA TYR A 280 22.29 0.73 -9.72
C TYR A 280 22.19 0.55 -11.24
N VAL A 281 21.08 1.01 -11.83
CA VAL A 281 20.82 0.87 -13.26
C VAL A 281 20.41 2.22 -13.84
N GLU A 282 21.15 2.72 -14.83
CA GLU A 282 20.86 3.99 -15.48
C GLU A 282 20.96 3.85 -16.99
N ASN A 283 19.98 4.37 -17.74
CA ASN A 283 19.93 4.34 -19.21
C ASN A 283 20.26 2.98 -19.83
N SER A 284 19.88 1.89 -19.18
CA SER A 284 20.34 0.54 -19.48
C SER A 284 19.19 -0.47 -19.42
N THR A 285 19.47 -1.70 -19.81
CA THR A 285 18.59 -2.83 -19.58
C THR A 285 19.22 -3.78 -18.57
N ALA A 286 18.53 -4.04 -17.48
CA ALA A 286 18.94 -5.03 -16.48
C ALA A 286 17.92 -6.17 -16.37
N ILE A 287 18.42 -7.40 -16.43
CA ILE A 287 17.65 -8.63 -16.23
C ILE A 287 18.26 -9.30 -14.99
N VAL A 288 17.49 -9.38 -13.90
CA VAL A 288 17.96 -9.95 -12.63
C VAL A 288 17.06 -11.14 -12.31
N GLU A 289 17.65 -12.34 -12.23
CA GLU A 289 16.91 -13.57 -12.05
C GLU A 289 17.56 -14.44 -10.95
N ASN A 290 16.74 -15.18 -10.19
CA ASN A 290 17.21 -16.14 -9.17
C ASN A 290 18.28 -15.55 -8.23
N THR A 291 18.19 -14.27 -7.88
CA THR A 291 19.27 -13.57 -7.19
C THR A 291 18.82 -13.14 -5.79
N LEU A 292 19.69 -13.39 -4.80
CA LEU A 292 19.51 -12.96 -3.43
C LEU A 292 20.15 -11.59 -3.22
N ILE A 293 19.38 -10.59 -2.82
CA ILE A 293 19.84 -9.22 -2.59
C ILE A 293 19.55 -8.84 -1.14
N LYS A 294 20.62 -8.79 -0.32
CA LYS A 294 20.54 -8.53 1.12
C LYS A 294 21.07 -7.14 1.44
N GLY A 295 20.26 -6.33 2.09
CA GLY A 295 20.62 -5.04 2.63
C GLY A 295 21.16 -5.11 4.05
N ASN A 296 21.34 -3.94 4.66
CA ASN A 296 21.66 -3.76 6.05
C ASN A 296 20.73 -2.71 6.65
N LYS A 297 20.01 -3.04 7.73
CA LYS A 297 19.04 -2.16 8.38
C LYS A 297 19.67 -0.93 9.05
N ASP A 298 20.96 -0.99 9.38
CA ASP A 298 21.65 0.10 10.07
C ASP A 298 22.08 1.24 9.12
N TYR A 299 22.09 0.97 7.80
CA TYR A 299 22.58 1.90 6.78
C TYR A 299 21.51 2.18 5.72
N LEU A 300 21.60 3.35 5.09
CA LEU A 300 20.71 3.77 4.02
C LEU A 300 20.95 2.93 2.75
N THR A 301 20.33 1.75 2.69
CA THR A 301 20.49 0.79 1.58
C THR A 301 19.21 0.66 0.76
N ILE A 302 19.37 0.40 -0.54
CA ILE A 302 18.30 0.02 -1.47
C ILE A 302 18.70 -1.29 -2.15
N GLY A 303 17.73 -2.17 -2.41
CA GLY A 303 18.00 -3.39 -3.16
C GLY A 303 18.37 -3.09 -4.61
N ILE A 304 17.44 -2.58 -5.40
CA ILE A 304 17.64 -2.17 -6.78
C ILE A 304 17.15 -0.75 -6.96
N TYR A 305 18.02 0.13 -7.48
CA TYR A 305 17.65 1.46 -7.92
C TYR A 305 17.80 1.56 -9.44
N SER A 306 16.76 2.07 -10.11
CA SER A 306 16.84 2.30 -11.55
C SER A 306 16.30 3.67 -11.96
N HIS A 307 16.96 4.28 -12.96
CA HIS A 307 16.56 5.52 -13.58
C HIS A 307 16.66 5.41 -15.09
N ASP A 308 15.58 5.75 -15.80
CA ASP A 308 15.50 5.67 -17.27
C ASP A 308 15.93 4.30 -17.82
N ALA A 309 15.54 3.22 -17.17
CA ALA A 309 16.00 1.88 -17.46
C ALA A 309 14.88 0.91 -17.87
N GLN A 310 15.26 -0.14 -18.59
CA GLN A 310 14.45 -1.32 -18.78
C GLN A 310 14.82 -2.32 -17.69
N LEU A 311 13.85 -2.75 -16.87
CA LEU A 311 14.11 -3.60 -15.73
C LEU A 311 13.23 -4.86 -15.75
N LYS A 312 13.86 -6.02 -15.74
CA LYS A 312 13.19 -7.30 -15.58
C LYS A 312 13.75 -8.03 -14.38
N ILE A 313 12.93 -8.25 -13.36
CA ILE A 313 13.30 -8.93 -12.11
C ILE A 313 12.40 -10.15 -11.95
N ASN A 314 12.99 -11.32 -11.84
CA ASN A 314 12.26 -12.58 -11.75
C ASN A 314 12.87 -13.50 -10.69
N GLU A 315 12.02 -14.12 -9.87
CA GLU A 315 12.43 -15.11 -8.86
C GLU A 315 13.55 -14.63 -7.92
N CYS A 316 13.52 -13.33 -7.55
CA CYS A 316 14.51 -12.72 -6.67
C CYS A 316 13.98 -12.55 -5.24
N LYS A 317 14.87 -12.65 -4.25
CA LYS A 317 14.59 -12.28 -2.84
C LYS A 317 15.35 -11.01 -2.50
N ILE A 318 14.64 -9.93 -2.15
CA ILE A 318 15.20 -8.61 -1.86
C ILE A 318 14.76 -8.19 -0.46
N PHE A 319 15.70 -8.04 0.47
CA PHE A 319 15.33 -7.92 1.87
C PHE A 319 16.32 -7.13 2.73
N ARG A 320 15.82 -6.62 3.87
CA ARG A 320 16.57 -5.89 4.90
C ARG A 320 17.24 -4.61 4.40
N HIS A 321 16.63 -3.93 3.43
CA HIS A 321 17.05 -2.62 2.97
C HIS A 321 16.34 -1.50 3.74
N LYS A 322 17.12 -0.51 4.20
CA LYS A 322 16.58 0.57 5.03
C LYS A 322 15.69 1.55 4.24
N CYS A 323 16.02 1.80 2.98
CA CYS A 323 15.30 2.78 2.17
C CYS A 323 14.22 2.16 1.27
N GLY A 324 14.32 0.87 0.96
CA GLY A 324 13.34 0.14 0.14
C GLY A 324 13.94 -1.01 -0.65
N GLY A 325 13.07 -1.93 -1.08
CA GLY A 325 13.49 -3.09 -1.87
C GLY A 325 13.87 -2.72 -3.29
N ILE A 326 12.92 -2.21 -4.07
CA ILE A 326 13.12 -1.74 -5.46
C ILE A 326 12.59 -0.32 -5.55
N ILE A 327 13.40 0.59 -6.09
CA ILE A 327 13.02 1.96 -6.40
C ILE A 327 13.33 2.24 -7.87
N SER A 328 12.32 2.64 -8.63
CA SER A 328 12.45 2.90 -10.06
C SER A 328 11.85 4.25 -10.44
N VAL A 329 12.63 5.09 -11.12
CA VAL A 329 12.17 6.32 -11.75
C VAL A 329 12.08 6.07 -13.26
N VAL A 330 10.91 6.26 -13.83
CA VAL A 330 10.62 5.83 -15.20
C VAL A 330 10.11 6.98 -16.08
N ASN A 331 10.35 6.87 -17.36
CA ASN A 331 9.77 7.71 -18.41
C ASN A 331 8.86 6.87 -19.34
N GLU A 332 8.35 7.49 -20.41
CA GLU A 332 7.43 6.85 -21.34
C GLU A 332 8.01 5.66 -22.12
N LYS A 333 9.33 5.50 -22.17
CA LYS A 333 10.00 4.44 -22.94
C LYS A 333 10.46 3.27 -22.10
N ASN A 334 10.22 3.33 -20.79
CA ASN A 334 10.71 2.29 -19.90
C ASN A 334 9.72 1.12 -19.79
N SER A 335 10.26 -0.04 -19.47
CA SER A 335 9.50 -1.22 -19.12
C SER A 335 10.02 -1.79 -17.80
N ILE A 336 9.12 -1.96 -16.83
CA ILE A 336 9.43 -2.55 -15.53
C ILE A 336 8.61 -3.82 -15.39
N THR A 337 9.29 -4.94 -15.23
CA THR A 337 8.67 -6.23 -14.94
C THR A 337 9.24 -6.79 -13.65
N VAL A 338 8.39 -7.05 -12.67
CA VAL A 338 8.74 -7.70 -11.40
C VAL A 338 7.83 -8.90 -11.21
N GLN A 339 8.40 -10.10 -11.26
CA GLN A 339 7.63 -11.34 -11.25
C GLN A 339 8.20 -12.35 -10.27
N LYS A 340 7.30 -13.06 -9.54
CA LYS A 340 7.66 -14.17 -8.63
C LYS A 340 8.74 -13.80 -7.61
N CYS A 341 8.85 -12.54 -7.25
CA CYS A 341 9.84 -12.04 -6.32
C CYS A 341 9.30 -12.01 -4.90
N ARG A 342 10.22 -12.07 -3.94
CA ARG A 342 9.92 -11.87 -2.52
C ARG A 342 10.59 -10.59 -2.04
N LEU A 343 9.78 -9.56 -1.73
CA LEU A 343 10.23 -8.25 -1.25
C LEU A 343 9.85 -8.12 0.22
N VAL A 344 10.78 -8.35 1.13
CA VAL A 344 10.45 -8.63 2.52
C VAL A 344 11.35 -7.93 3.53
N LEU A 345 10.78 -7.51 4.67
CA LEU A 345 11.53 -6.90 5.79
C LEU A 345 12.36 -5.65 5.40
N ASN A 346 11.95 -4.90 4.38
CA ASN A 346 12.57 -3.62 4.06
C ASN A 346 11.96 -2.51 4.94
N GLN A 347 12.77 -1.55 5.40
CA GLN A 347 12.27 -0.45 6.23
C GLN A 347 11.52 0.63 5.41
N GLY A 348 11.83 0.78 4.14
CA GLY A 348 11.02 1.54 3.19
C GLY A 348 9.96 0.66 2.53
N CYS A 349 9.42 1.13 1.40
CA CYS A 349 8.49 0.35 0.58
C CYS A 349 9.17 -0.90 0.00
N GLY A 350 8.41 -1.99 -0.13
CA GLY A 350 8.89 -3.16 -0.88
C GLY A 350 9.21 -2.79 -2.33
N LEU A 351 8.31 -2.06 -2.99
CA LEU A 351 8.43 -1.60 -4.37
C LEU A 351 7.93 -0.16 -4.49
N LEU A 352 8.75 0.75 -5.04
CA LEU A 352 8.38 2.13 -5.39
C LEU A 352 8.68 2.38 -6.86
N ILE A 353 7.67 2.79 -7.64
CA ILE A 353 7.84 3.21 -9.03
C ILE A 353 7.21 4.59 -9.21
N MET A 354 7.98 5.51 -9.76
CA MET A 354 7.51 6.87 -10.06
C MET A 354 7.75 7.21 -11.52
N SER A 355 6.70 7.65 -12.21
CA SER A 355 6.86 8.21 -13.56
C SER A 355 7.06 9.71 -13.49
N ILE A 356 8.03 10.20 -14.24
CA ILE A 356 8.27 11.63 -14.45
C ILE A 356 7.39 12.25 -15.54
N VAL A 357 6.57 11.42 -16.22
CA VAL A 357 5.74 11.84 -17.36
C VAL A 357 4.26 11.72 -16.99
N GLY A 358 3.52 12.81 -17.14
CA GLY A 358 2.08 12.83 -16.90
C GLY A 358 1.24 12.19 -18.04
N LYS A 359 -0.02 11.87 -17.73
CA LYS A 359 -0.99 11.21 -18.62
C LYS A 359 -1.25 11.96 -19.94
N SER A 360 -1.22 13.30 -19.90
CA SER A 360 -1.40 14.16 -21.05
C SER A 360 -0.31 13.99 -22.10
N ALA A 361 0.95 13.93 -21.67
CA ALA A 361 2.10 13.74 -22.54
C ALA A 361 2.10 12.36 -23.20
N LEU A 362 1.65 11.33 -22.48
CA LEU A 362 1.51 9.97 -23.01
C LEU A 362 0.40 9.88 -24.08
N LYS A 363 -0.74 10.55 -23.88
CA LYS A 363 -1.86 10.55 -24.84
C LYS A 363 -1.52 11.25 -26.16
N GLU A 364 -0.74 12.32 -26.12
CA GLU A 364 -0.31 13.02 -27.32
C GLU A 364 0.68 12.20 -28.18
N LYS A 365 1.59 11.47 -27.53
CA LYS A 365 2.60 10.64 -28.21
C LYS A 365 2.07 9.30 -28.69
N ALA A 366 1.06 8.71 -28.02
CA ALA A 366 0.49 7.41 -28.39
C ALA A 366 -0.17 7.37 -29.79
N LYS A 367 -0.34 8.53 -30.44
CA LYS A 367 -0.87 8.62 -31.81
C LYS A 367 0.14 8.25 -32.89
N GLY A 368 1.40 7.96 -32.57
CA GLY A 368 2.43 7.70 -33.58
C GLY A 368 3.57 6.73 -33.26
N THR A 369 3.75 6.31 -32.01
CA THR A 369 4.89 5.45 -31.62
C THR A 369 4.45 4.25 -30.76
N LYS A 370 5.19 3.13 -30.89
CA LYS A 370 5.01 1.91 -30.07
C LYS A 370 5.57 2.04 -28.64
N ASP A 371 6.21 3.16 -28.32
CA ASP A 371 6.91 3.37 -27.06
C ASP A 371 5.90 3.83 -25.99
N THR A 372 5.38 2.89 -25.20
CA THR A 372 4.50 3.15 -24.08
C THR A 372 5.13 2.57 -22.81
N LEU A 373 5.09 3.32 -21.72
CA LEU A 373 5.48 2.82 -20.41
C LEU A 373 4.73 1.51 -20.10
N GLU A 374 5.49 0.45 -19.82
CA GLU A 374 4.93 -0.83 -19.40
C GLU A 374 5.36 -1.18 -17.98
N ILE A 375 4.40 -1.40 -17.09
CA ILE A 375 4.62 -1.81 -15.70
C ILE A 375 3.85 -3.11 -15.45
N ASN A 376 4.59 -4.20 -15.27
CA ASN A 376 4.04 -5.53 -15.00
C ASN A 376 4.56 -6.04 -13.64
N ILE A 377 3.68 -6.15 -12.64
CA ILE A 377 3.99 -6.61 -11.28
C ILE A 377 3.13 -7.83 -11.01
N GLU A 378 3.74 -9.03 -11.08
CA GLU A 378 2.98 -10.26 -11.13
C GLU A 378 3.52 -11.33 -10.17
N LYS A 379 2.61 -11.95 -9.41
CA LYS A 379 2.90 -13.13 -8.56
C LYS A 379 4.04 -12.90 -7.57
N ASN A 380 4.14 -11.72 -6.99
CA ASN A 380 5.13 -11.39 -5.99
C ASN A 380 4.56 -11.54 -4.58
N ASN A 381 5.41 -11.88 -3.62
CA ASN A 381 5.15 -11.78 -2.20
C ASN A 381 5.83 -10.51 -1.67
N ILE A 382 5.02 -9.55 -1.21
CA ILE A 382 5.49 -8.24 -0.73
C ILE A 382 5.02 -8.09 0.72
N GLU A 383 5.90 -8.46 1.66
CA GLU A 383 5.50 -8.79 3.02
C GLU A 383 6.40 -8.11 4.07
N PHE A 384 5.81 -7.79 5.23
CA PHE A 384 6.53 -7.30 6.40
C PHE A 384 7.46 -6.11 6.15
N ASN A 385 7.18 -5.28 5.15
CA ASN A 385 7.92 -4.04 4.94
C ASN A 385 7.43 -2.96 5.92
N GLU A 386 8.34 -2.16 6.48
CA GLU A 386 7.98 -1.08 7.42
C GLU A 386 7.28 0.11 6.70
N GLY A 387 7.50 0.27 5.40
CA GLY A 387 6.73 1.15 4.52
C GLY A 387 5.50 0.47 3.94
N CYS A 388 4.98 1.01 2.84
CA CYS A 388 3.96 0.33 2.03
C CYS A 388 4.55 -0.91 1.34
N GLY A 389 3.72 -1.93 1.12
CA GLY A 389 4.16 -3.03 0.26
C GLY A 389 4.58 -2.51 -1.11
N MET A 390 3.71 -1.73 -1.77
CA MET A 390 3.97 -1.11 -3.06
C MET A 390 3.46 0.33 -3.10
N ASN A 391 4.19 1.21 -3.80
CA ASN A 391 3.75 2.57 -4.09
C ASN A 391 4.02 2.90 -5.57
N LEU A 392 2.96 3.25 -6.30
CA LEU A 392 3.03 3.68 -7.69
C LEU A 392 2.56 5.13 -7.80
N LYS A 393 3.35 5.98 -8.45
CA LYS A 393 3.01 7.40 -8.69
C LYS A 393 3.09 7.74 -10.17
N LYS A 394 2.00 8.32 -10.69
CA LYS A 394 1.85 8.72 -12.11
C LYS A 394 2.13 7.56 -13.09
N CYS A 395 1.78 6.35 -12.69
CA CYS A 395 2.00 5.14 -13.49
C CYS A 395 0.71 4.77 -14.22
N PHE A 396 0.77 4.75 -15.55
CA PHE A 396 -0.39 4.47 -16.40
C PHE A 396 -0.25 3.11 -17.07
N ASN A 397 -1.38 2.43 -17.28
CA ASN A 397 -1.47 1.07 -17.81
C ASN A 397 -0.72 0.00 -16.98
N ALA A 398 -0.52 0.24 -15.68
CA ALA A 398 0.13 -0.73 -14.81
C ALA A 398 -0.71 -2.01 -14.68
N LYS A 399 -0.06 -3.17 -14.71
CA LYS A 399 -0.66 -4.48 -14.46
C LYS A 399 -0.13 -5.04 -13.14
N ILE A 400 -1.00 -5.14 -12.16
CA ILE A 400 -0.71 -5.62 -10.81
C ILE A 400 -1.54 -6.87 -10.59
N ILE A 401 -0.95 -8.05 -10.79
CA ILE A 401 -1.72 -9.28 -10.94
C ILE A 401 -1.16 -10.40 -10.05
N GLY A 402 -2.04 -10.97 -9.22
CA GLY A 402 -1.73 -12.19 -8.44
C GLY A 402 -0.68 -11.99 -7.36
N ASN A 403 -0.48 -10.76 -6.87
CA ASN A 403 0.48 -10.49 -5.81
C ASN A 403 -0.15 -10.66 -4.42
N ILE A 404 0.69 -10.91 -3.43
CA ILE A 404 0.34 -10.95 -2.01
C ILE A 404 0.99 -9.76 -1.32
N PHE A 405 0.17 -8.89 -0.73
CA PHE A 405 0.59 -7.77 0.11
C PHE A 405 0.20 -8.08 1.55
N LEU A 406 1.14 -8.59 2.33
CA LEU A 406 0.86 -9.14 3.65
C LEU A 406 1.62 -8.39 4.75
N SER A 407 0.91 -7.98 5.79
CA SER A 407 1.49 -7.47 7.05
C SER A 407 2.52 -6.34 6.88
N ASN A 408 2.37 -5.48 5.88
CA ASN A 408 3.19 -4.28 5.76
C ASN A 408 2.75 -3.24 6.81
N LEU A 409 3.70 -2.49 7.42
CA LEU A 409 3.39 -1.56 8.51
C LEU A 409 2.66 -0.28 8.07
N LEU A 410 2.60 -0.02 6.78
CA LEU A 410 1.71 0.99 6.20
C LEU A 410 0.67 0.30 5.32
N ASN A 411 0.34 0.87 4.16
CA ASN A 411 -0.65 0.30 3.27
C ASN A 411 -0.11 -0.92 2.49
N GLY A 412 -0.98 -1.84 2.12
CA GLY A 412 -0.59 -2.93 1.22
C GLY A 412 -0.08 -2.39 -0.10
N ALA A 413 -0.88 -1.54 -0.78
CA ALA A 413 -0.44 -0.80 -1.95
C ALA A 413 -1.05 0.61 -2.01
N GLU A 414 -0.35 1.53 -2.69
CA GLU A 414 -0.81 2.89 -2.98
C GLU A 414 -0.66 3.19 -4.48
N LEU A 415 -1.68 3.75 -5.08
CA LEU A 415 -1.73 4.19 -6.46
C LEU A 415 -2.15 5.65 -6.51
N THR A 416 -1.19 6.56 -6.68
CA THR A 416 -1.44 8.00 -6.79
C THR A 416 -1.35 8.44 -8.24
N ASP A 417 -2.42 9.08 -8.75
CA ASP A 417 -2.52 9.53 -10.14
C ASP A 417 -2.24 8.39 -11.16
N CYS A 418 -2.78 7.21 -10.89
CA CYS A 418 -2.51 6.01 -11.67
C CYS A 418 -3.76 5.51 -12.42
N ASP A 419 -3.53 4.73 -13.45
CA ASP A 419 -4.54 3.85 -14.02
C ASP A 419 -3.96 2.45 -14.29
N GLY A 420 -4.81 1.53 -14.71
CA GLY A 420 -4.39 0.17 -15.02
C GLY A 420 -5.26 -0.88 -14.32
N PHE A 421 -4.70 -2.06 -14.13
CA PHE A 421 -5.43 -3.23 -13.66
C PHE A 421 -4.82 -3.76 -12.35
N VAL A 422 -5.61 -3.83 -11.30
CA VAL A 422 -5.29 -4.49 -10.03
C VAL A 422 -6.18 -5.71 -9.91
N MET A 423 -5.65 -6.90 -10.15
CA MET A 423 -6.46 -8.09 -10.33
C MET A 423 -5.89 -9.31 -9.61
N MET A 424 -6.77 -10.09 -8.97
CA MET A 424 -6.39 -11.35 -8.30
C MET A 424 -5.31 -11.20 -7.24
N ASN A 425 -5.18 -10.02 -6.61
CA ASN A 425 -4.25 -9.79 -5.53
C ASN A 425 -4.91 -10.05 -4.17
N VAL A 426 -4.07 -10.33 -3.18
CA VAL A 426 -4.44 -10.45 -1.78
C VAL A 426 -3.81 -9.30 -1.01
N PHE A 427 -4.64 -8.54 -0.29
CA PHE A 427 -4.24 -7.47 0.62
C PHE A 427 -4.68 -7.86 2.03
N GLU A 428 -3.77 -8.34 2.84
CA GLU A 428 -4.11 -8.94 4.12
C GLU A 428 -3.24 -8.41 5.26
N LYS A 429 -3.86 -8.12 6.39
CA LYS A 429 -3.20 -7.73 7.66
C LYS A 429 -2.24 -6.54 7.57
N ASN A 430 -2.37 -5.68 6.57
CA ASN A 430 -1.55 -4.48 6.50
C ASN A 430 -2.00 -3.49 7.59
N LYS A 431 -1.06 -2.85 8.30
CA LYS A 431 -1.36 -1.93 9.42
C LYS A 431 -2.01 -0.61 8.97
N GLY A 432 -1.95 -0.30 7.69
CA GLY A 432 -2.72 0.74 7.02
C GLY A 432 -3.95 0.19 6.32
N ASN A 433 -4.28 0.79 5.17
CA ASN A 433 -5.32 0.30 4.27
C ASN A 433 -4.80 -0.88 3.43
N GLY A 434 -5.69 -1.73 2.94
CA GLY A 434 -5.30 -2.73 1.94
C GLY A 434 -4.80 -2.07 0.67
N LEU A 435 -5.61 -1.21 0.05
CA LEU A 435 -5.29 -0.45 -1.16
C LEU A 435 -5.72 1.01 -1.00
N VAL A 436 -4.85 1.94 -1.37
CA VAL A 436 -5.15 3.37 -1.49
C VAL A 436 -5.17 3.76 -2.96
N LEU A 437 -6.23 4.45 -3.37
CA LEU A 437 -6.40 5.03 -4.70
C LEU A 437 -6.58 6.54 -4.56
N GLU A 438 -5.60 7.31 -4.98
CA GLU A 438 -5.60 8.75 -4.82
C GLU A 438 -5.45 9.47 -6.16
N ALA A 439 -6.23 10.53 -6.36
CA ALA A 439 -6.11 11.44 -7.50
C ALA A 439 -5.78 12.84 -6.98
N ILE A 440 -4.55 13.31 -7.23
CA ILE A 440 -4.06 14.62 -6.80
C ILE A 440 -3.99 15.59 -7.98
N GLU A 441 -3.21 15.25 -8.99
CA GLU A 441 -2.97 16.09 -10.18
C GLU A 441 -3.64 15.52 -11.42
N GLU A 442 -3.67 14.19 -11.55
CA GLU A 442 -4.18 13.48 -12.70
C GLU A 442 -5.40 12.63 -12.29
N SER A 443 -6.14 12.11 -13.26
CA SER A 443 -7.25 11.20 -12.96
C SER A 443 -6.75 9.81 -12.56
N ASN A 444 -7.39 9.22 -11.54
CA ASN A 444 -7.26 7.81 -11.23
C ASN A 444 -8.46 7.03 -11.81
N GLU A 445 -8.21 6.21 -12.79
CA GLU A 445 -9.22 5.37 -13.47
C GLU A 445 -8.87 3.87 -13.34
N ALA A 446 -8.18 3.50 -12.27
CA ALA A 446 -7.76 2.13 -12.00
C ALA A 446 -8.94 1.16 -11.92
N LYS A 447 -8.76 -0.04 -12.41
CA LYS A 447 -9.75 -1.12 -12.43
C LYS A 447 -9.35 -2.20 -11.43
N ILE A 448 -10.12 -2.32 -10.37
CA ILE A 448 -9.86 -3.16 -9.21
C ILE A 448 -10.85 -4.31 -9.21
N PHE A 449 -10.42 -5.53 -9.57
CA PHE A 449 -11.34 -6.65 -9.66
C PHE A 449 -10.74 -8.00 -9.30
N LYS A 450 -11.60 -8.86 -8.72
CA LYS A 450 -11.22 -10.19 -8.24
C LYS A 450 -10.09 -10.19 -7.21
N ASN A 451 -10.02 -9.16 -6.36
CA ASN A 451 -9.06 -9.10 -5.26
C ASN A 451 -9.71 -9.52 -3.94
N LYS A 452 -8.87 -9.86 -2.98
CA LYS A 452 -9.22 -10.06 -1.58
C LYS A 452 -8.62 -8.92 -0.74
N PHE A 453 -9.45 -8.31 0.13
CA PHE A 453 -9.05 -7.29 1.10
C PHE A 453 -9.52 -7.73 2.48
N ASP A 454 -8.62 -8.24 3.29
CA ASP A 454 -8.97 -8.94 4.52
C ASP A 454 -8.12 -8.48 5.71
N GLU A 455 -8.75 -8.27 6.84
CA GLU A 455 -8.11 -7.98 8.12
C GLU A 455 -7.07 -6.82 8.09
N ASN A 456 -7.23 -5.82 7.19
CA ASN A 456 -6.37 -4.64 7.20
C ASN A 456 -6.78 -3.71 8.35
N TYR A 457 -5.81 -3.09 9.03
CA TYR A 457 -6.05 -2.30 10.25
C TYR A 457 -6.74 -0.94 10.01
N LYS A 458 -6.89 -0.54 8.77
CA LYS A 458 -7.74 0.58 8.37
C LYS A 458 -8.84 0.09 7.42
N ASN A 459 -8.99 0.75 6.28
CA ASN A 459 -9.99 0.36 5.29
C ASN A 459 -9.46 -0.76 4.38
N GLY A 460 -10.36 -1.58 3.86
CA GLY A 460 -10.00 -2.49 2.77
C GLY A 460 -9.52 -1.70 1.56
N ILE A 461 -10.33 -0.73 1.09
CA ILE A 461 -10.01 0.17 -0.02
C ILE A 461 -10.30 1.62 0.40
N ASP A 462 -9.34 2.51 0.20
CA ASP A 462 -9.43 3.95 0.46
C ASP A 462 -9.37 4.72 -0.86
N ILE A 463 -10.36 5.60 -1.14
CA ILE A 463 -10.52 6.25 -2.44
C ILE A 463 -10.69 7.75 -2.23
N SER A 464 -9.75 8.55 -2.72
CA SER A 464 -9.77 10.00 -2.55
C SER A 464 -9.40 10.79 -3.80
N GLY A 465 -9.85 12.05 -3.85
CA GLY A 465 -9.51 13.02 -4.88
C GLY A 465 -10.59 13.26 -5.94
N ASP A 466 -10.73 14.50 -6.39
CA ASP A 466 -11.80 14.99 -7.28
C ASP A 466 -11.89 14.26 -8.63
N ASN A 467 -10.75 13.85 -9.17
CA ASN A 467 -10.68 13.12 -10.44
C ASN A 467 -10.57 11.59 -10.27
N ASN A 468 -10.89 11.07 -9.09
CA ASN A 468 -10.88 9.65 -8.85
C ASN A 468 -12.18 8.98 -9.33
N LYS A 469 -12.09 8.28 -10.44
CA LYS A 469 -13.19 7.56 -11.12
C LYS A 469 -12.87 6.09 -11.28
N CYS A 470 -12.27 5.49 -10.27
CA CYS A 470 -11.88 4.09 -10.30
C CYS A 470 -13.09 3.14 -10.34
N PHE A 471 -12.85 1.92 -10.79
CA PHE A 471 -13.85 0.87 -10.91
C PHE A 471 -13.52 -0.27 -9.93
N ILE A 472 -14.36 -0.45 -8.90
CA ILE A 472 -14.24 -1.52 -7.90
C ILE A 472 -15.27 -2.59 -8.25
N ASN A 473 -14.82 -3.70 -8.82
CA ASN A 473 -15.75 -4.66 -9.44
C ASN A 473 -15.38 -6.10 -9.15
N GLN A 474 -16.40 -6.93 -8.84
CA GLN A 474 -16.24 -8.38 -8.66
C GLN A 474 -15.14 -8.78 -7.66
N ASN A 475 -14.92 -8.01 -6.60
CA ASN A 475 -14.04 -8.44 -5.54
C ASN A 475 -14.80 -9.38 -4.62
N ASP A 476 -14.28 -10.60 -4.50
CA ASP A 476 -15.00 -11.70 -3.84
C ASP A 476 -15.00 -11.55 -2.32
N GLN A 477 -14.05 -10.80 -1.77
CA GLN A 477 -13.90 -10.61 -0.34
C GLN A 477 -13.36 -9.21 -0.03
N ILE A 478 -14.17 -8.40 0.66
CA ILE A 478 -13.77 -7.15 1.30
C ILE A 478 -14.29 -7.23 2.74
N SER A 479 -13.49 -7.83 3.63
CA SER A 479 -13.98 -8.28 4.94
C SER A 479 -12.96 -8.10 6.06
N GLY A 480 -13.41 -8.16 7.30
CA GLY A 480 -12.55 -8.16 8.47
C GLY A 480 -11.69 -6.91 8.67
N ASN A 481 -11.86 -5.86 7.86
CA ASN A 481 -11.06 -4.65 7.97
C ASN A 481 -11.49 -3.84 9.20
N TYR A 482 -10.54 -3.33 9.97
CA TYR A 482 -10.81 -2.68 11.27
C TYR A 482 -11.54 -1.33 11.16
N LEU A 483 -11.55 -0.71 9.99
CA LEU A 483 -12.43 0.40 9.68
C LEU A 483 -13.48 -0.03 8.64
N ASN A 484 -13.55 0.65 7.51
CA ASN A 484 -14.56 0.38 6.51
C ASN A 484 -14.09 -0.64 5.47
N GLY A 485 -15.02 -1.36 4.87
CA GLY A 485 -14.70 -2.15 3.69
C GLY A 485 -14.19 -1.26 2.57
N ILE A 486 -14.98 -0.23 2.19
CA ILE A 486 -14.60 0.80 1.20
C ILE A 486 -14.87 2.18 1.77
N TYR A 487 -13.88 3.08 1.73
CA TYR A 487 -14.01 4.48 2.12
C TYR A 487 -13.81 5.41 0.92
N VAL A 488 -14.77 6.28 0.66
CA VAL A 488 -14.79 7.22 -0.47
C VAL A 488 -14.88 8.65 0.06
N HIS A 489 -13.87 9.47 -0.23
CA HIS A 489 -13.84 10.84 0.28
C HIS A 489 -13.16 11.84 -0.67
N ASN A 490 -13.13 13.13 -0.30
CA ASN A 490 -12.45 14.19 -1.04
C ASN A 490 -12.88 14.29 -2.51
N LEU A 491 -14.22 14.37 -2.75
CA LEU A 491 -14.84 14.55 -4.07
C LEU A 491 -14.70 13.35 -5.04
N ALA A 492 -14.21 12.21 -4.59
CA ALA A 492 -14.09 11.02 -5.43
C ALA A 492 -15.46 10.52 -5.94
N THR A 493 -15.48 9.93 -7.14
CA THR A 493 -16.70 9.46 -7.81
C THR A 493 -16.56 8.04 -8.40
N PRO A 494 -16.23 7.02 -7.59
CA PRO A 494 -16.02 5.66 -8.07
C PRO A 494 -17.31 4.95 -8.50
N GLU A 495 -17.14 3.88 -9.28
CA GLU A 495 -18.16 2.86 -9.51
C GLU A 495 -17.83 1.60 -8.70
N ILE A 496 -18.76 1.17 -7.83
CA ILE A 496 -18.61 0.02 -6.93
C ILE A 496 -19.69 -1.01 -7.27
N LYS A 497 -19.29 -2.09 -7.96
CA LYS A 497 -20.25 -3.05 -8.53
C LYS A 497 -19.87 -4.50 -8.27
N PHE A 498 -20.87 -5.34 -8.05
CA PHE A 498 -20.72 -6.80 -7.94
C PHE A 498 -19.72 -7.25 -6.86
N ASN A 499 -19.49 -6.47 -5.81
CA ASN A 499 -18.56 -6.81 -4.73
C ASN A 499 -19.30 -7.53 -3.59
N ASN A 500 -18.55 -8.33 -2.83
CA ASN A 500 -18.98 -8.96 -1.61
C ASN A 500 -18.28 -8.28 -0.42
N ILE A 501 -19.02 -7.51 0.40
CA ILE A 501 -18.49 -6.61 1.44
C ILE A 501 -19.12 -6.95 2.79
N TYR A 502 -18.35 -7.50 3.72
CA TYR A 502 -18.93 -8.05 4.94
C TYR A 502 -17.96 -8.10 6.12
N GLU A 503 -18.52 -8.21 7.32
CA GLU A 503 -17.75 -8.38 8.56
C GLU A 503 -16.68 -7.31 8.82
N ASN A 504 -16.80 -6.10 8.24
CA ASN A 504 -15.90 -5.00 8.56
C ASN A 504 -16.32 -4.36 9.89
N TYR A 505 -15.36 -3.93 10.69
CA TYR A 505 -15.61 -3.42 12.05
C TYR A 505 -16.32 -2.05 12.10
N HIS A 506 -16.31 -1.30 11.01
CA HIS A 506 -17.13 -0.09 10.86
C HIS A 506 -18.19 -0.29 9.78
N HIS A 507 -18.18 0.55 8.75
CA HIS A 507 -19.16 0.49 7.68
C HIS A 507 -18.71 -0.45 6.55
N GLY A 508 -19.66 -1.06 5.86
CA GLY A 508 -19.35 -1.76 4.63
C GLY A 508 -18.82 -0.78 3.58
N ILE A 509 -19.59 0.27 3.26
CA ILE A 509 -19.19 1.38 2.40
C ILE A 509 -19.48 2.70 3.12
N LEU A 510 -18.48 3.56 3.25
CA LEU A 510 -18.62 4.93 3.75
C LEU A 510 -18.29 5.93 2.64
N VAL A 511 -19.19 6.89 2.38
CA VAL A 511 -19.00 7.98 1.40
C VAL A 511 -19.15 9.33 2.09
N GLU A 512 -18.12 10.17 2.04
CA GLU A 512 -18.06 11.46 2.74
C GLU A 512 -17.46 12.59 1.89
N SER A 513 -17.37 13.77 2.47
CA SER A 513 -16.61 14.93 1.94
C SER A 513 -16.98 15.31 0.52
N LYS A 514 -18.29 15.46 0.25
CA LYS A 514 -18.87 15.82 -1.07
C LYS A 514 -18.58 14.80 -2.18
N SER A 515 -18.19 13.60 -1.82
CA SER A 515 -18.02 12.51 -2.77
C SER A 515 -19.38 11.94 -3.20
N SER A 516 -19.40 11.25 -4.31
CA SER A 516 -20.56 10.50 -4.78
C SER A 516 -20.10 9.14 -5.30
N ALA A 517 -20.99 8.16 -5.35
CA ALA A 517 -20.64 6.83 -5.84
C ALA A 517 -21.83 6.20 -6.59
N LEU A 518 -21.51 5.39 -7.59
CA LEU A 518 -22.46 4.43 -8.12
C LEU A 518 -22.23 3.08 -7.42
N ILE A 519 -23.15 2.69 -6.54
CA ILE A 519 -23.10 1.43 -5.78
C ILE A 519 -24.16 0.50 -6.36
N GLU A 520 -23.74 -0.51 -7.10
CA GLU A 520 -24.67 -1.33 -7.88
C GLU A 520 -24.37 -2.83 -7.78
N LYS A 521 -25.42 -3.64 -7.53
CA LYS A 521 -25.33 -5.11 -7.53
C LYS A 521 -24.30 -5.70 -6.56
N ASN A 522 -24.07 -5.04 -5.43
CA ASN A 522 -23.19 -5.56 -4.39
C ASN A 522 -23.99 -6.37 -3.37
N LYS A 523 -23.31 -7.30 -2.69
CA LYS A 523 -23.76 -7.92 -1.45
C LYS A 523 -23.04 -7.28 -0.28
N ILE A 524 -23.79 -6.65 0.65
CA ILE A 524 -23.21 -5.87 1.74
C ILE A 524 -23.91 -6.30 3.03
N TYR A 525 -23.17 -6.97 3.93
CA TYR A 525 -23.81 -7.60 5.08
C TYR A 525 -22.85 -7.80 6.26
N GLU A 526 -23.44 -7.98 7.43
CA GLU A 526 -22.73 -8.32 8.67
C GLU A 526 -21.62 -7.33 9.08
N ASN A 527 -21.63 -6.10 8.54
CA ASN A 527 -20.73 -5.07 9.01
C ASN A 527 -21.20 -4.57 10.39
N ILE A 528 -20.25 -4.29 11.30
CA ILE A 528 -20.58 -3.99 12.71
C ILE A 528 -21.34 -2.68 12.84
N ARG A 529 -21.03 -1.67 12.01
CA ARG A 529 -21.85 -0.46 11.89
C ARG A 529 -22.81 -0.60 10.72
N THR A 530 -23.09 0.48 10.03
CA THR A 530 -24.01 0.53 8.90
C THR A 530 -23.42 -0.12 7.64
N ASN A 531 -24.22 -0.87 6.90
CA ASN A 531 -23.74 -1.46 5.65
C ASN A 531 -23.36 -0.41 4.60
N ILE A 532 -24.20 0.64 4.38
CA ILE A 532 -23.87 1.77 3.49
C ILE A 532 -24.15 3.08 4.23
N ALA A 533 -23.14 3.88 4.49
CA ALA A 533 -23.26 5.17 5.16
C ALA A 533 -22.80 6.32 4.26
N PHE A 534 -23.55 7.43 4.32
CA PHE A 534 -23.21 8.68 3.68
C PHE A 534 -23.19 9.80 4.71
N GLY A 535 -22.06 10.53 4.80
CA GLY A 535 -21.85 11.66 5.70
C GLY A 535 -21.43 12.93 4.97
N GLY A 536 -22.05 14.08 5.34
CA GLY A 536 -21.74 15.39 4.77
C GLY A 536 -22.52 15.72 3.50
N LEU A 537 -22.36 16.95 3.02
CA LEU A 537 -23.06 17.51 1.85
C LEU A 537 -22.81 16.65 0.59
N LEU A 538 -23.71 15.72 0.32
CA LEU A 538 -23.72 14.96 -0.92
C LEU A 538 -24.38 15.76 -2.04
N THR A 539 -23.76 15.77 -3.20
CA THR A 539 -24.40 16.27 -4.41
C THR A 539 -25.18 15.15 -5.09
N GLY A 540 -26.31 15.46 -5.72
CA GLY A 540 -27.31 14.51 -6.25
C GLY A 540 -26.89 13.49 -7.30
N LYS A 541 -25.61 13.06 -7.28
CA LYS A 541 -25.08 12.06 -8.22
C LYS A 541 -24.94 10.65 -7.63
N THR A 542 -25.26 10.49 -6.35
CA THR A 542 -25.18 9.18 -5.70
C THR A 542 -26.31 8.27 -6.15
N ARG A 543 -25.96 7.04 -6.52
CA ARG A 543 -26.91 6.02 -6.95
C ARG A 543 -26.63 4.70 -6.24
N ILE A 544 -27.64 4.17 -5.55
CA ILE A 544 -27.60 2.88 -4.85
C ILE A 544 -28.63 1.95 -5.51
N LEU A 545 -28.19 1.04 -6.35
CA LEU A 545 -29.06 0.30 -7.25
C LEU A 545 -28.85 -1.21 -7.16
N GLU A 546 -29.92 -1.98 -7.08
CA GLU A 546 -29.90 -3.44 -7.22
C GLU A 546 -28.97 -4.17 -6.22
N ASN A 547 -28.71 -3.56 -5.03
CA ASN A 547 -27.88 -4.18 -4.02
C ASN A 547 -28.69 -5.08 -3.09
N GLU A 548 -28.03 -6.06 -2.50
CA GLU A 548 -28.53 -6.91 -1.40
C GLU A 548 -27.83 -6.48 -0.09
N ILE A 549 -28.61 -5.89 0.86
CA ILE A 549 -28.10 -5.18 2.04
C ILE A 549 -28.75 -5.78 3.30
N TYR A 550 -28.00 -6.51 4.12
CA TYR A 550 -28.62 -7.28 5.20
C TYR A 550 -27.69 -7.53 6.39
N ASN A 551 -28.30 -7.98 7.50
CA ASN A 551 -27.62 -8.38 8.75
C ASN A 551 -26.70 -7.31 9.35
N SER A 552 -26.92 -6.01 9.10
CA SER A 552 -26.23 -4.95 9.82
C SER A 552 -26.64 -4.91 11.28
N ARG A 553 -25.70 -4.69 12.20
CA ARG A 553 -26.06 -4.48 13.62
C ARG A 553 -26.76 -3.12 13.82
N ASN A 554 -26.51 -2.16 12.92
CA ASN A 554 -27.17 -0.85 12.88
C ASN A 554 -28.10 -0.75 11.67
N GLU A 555 -27.96 0.28 10.86
CA GLU A 555 -28.80 0.51 9.69
C GLU A 555 -28.28 -0.27 8.48
N GLY A 556 -29.21 -0.68 7.61
CA GLY A 556 -28.83 -1.11 6.26
C GLY A 556 -28.24 0.03 5.46
N ILE A 557 -28.95 1.18 5.40
CA ILE A 557 -28.49 2.42 4.74
C ILE A 557 -28.69 3.60 5.68
N TYR A 558 -27.67 4.40 5.91
CA TYR A 558 -27.71 5.63 6.71
C TYR A 558 -27.24 6.82 5.87
N ILE A 559 -28.08 7.85 5.72
CA ILE A 559 -27.75 9.04 4.93
C ILE A 559 -28.04 10.29 5.76
N VAL A 560 -27.05 11.18 5.86
CA VAL A 560 -27.18 12.43 6.58
C VAL A 560 -26.68 13.60 5.72
N ASP A 561 -27.39 14.74 5.78
CA ASP A 561 -27.06 16.01 5.09
C ASP A 561 -26.91 15.86 3.55
N ALA A 562 -27.73 15.03 2.92
CA ALA A 562 -27.70 14.77 1.48
C ALA A 562 -28.73 15.63 0.71
N GLU A 563 -28.39 16.00 -0.52
CA GLU A 563 -29.30 16.67 -1.45
C GLU A 563 -29.35 15.90 -2.78
N GLY A 564 -30.49 15.26 -3.05
CA GLY A 564 -30.71 14.36 -4.18
C GLY A 564 -30.07 12.97 -3.97
N GLY A 565 -30.30 12.09 -4.92
CA GLY A 565 -29.83 10.71 -4.93
C GLY A 565 -30.90 9.71 -5.33
N GLU A 566 -30.50 8.63 -5.95
CA GLU A 566 -31.38 7.54 -6.40
C GLU A 566 -31.08 6.25 -5.65
N ILE A 567 -32.12 5.66 -5.06
CA ILE A 567 -32.05 4.40 -4.33
C ILE A 567 -33.12 3.47 -4.90
N GLY A 568 -32.72 2.52 -5.72
CA GLY A 568 -33.69 1.72 -6.50
C GLY A 568 -33.37 0.25 -6.58
N ASN A 569 -34.42 -0.58 -6.60
CA ASN A 569 -34.35 -2.04 -6.78
C ASN A 569 -33.47 -2.76 -5.74
N ASN A 570 -33.25 -2.20 -4.55
CA ASN A 570 -32.44 -2.84 -3.52
C ASN A 570 -33.29 -3.77 -2.64
N LYS A 571 -32.68 -4.83 -2.11
CA LYS A 571 -33.22 -5.68 -1.05
C LYS A 571 -32.55 -5.34 0.27
N ILE A 572 -33.32 -4.87 1.25
CA ILE A 572 -32.82 -4.33 2.52
C ILE A 572 -33.53 -5.05 3.66
N TYR A 573 -32.84 -5.99 4.30
CA TYR A 573 -33.49 -6.89 5.25
C TYR A 573 -32.60 -7.35 6.41
N ASN A 574 -33.22 -7.78 7.49
CA ASN A 574 -32.56 -8.26 8.71
C ASN A 574 -31.55 -7.25 9.31
N ASN A 575 -31.67 -5.96 9.04
CA ASN A 575 -30.88 -4.92 9.68
C ASN A 575 -31.61 -4.44 10.96
N ASN A 576 -30.94 -3.70 11.84
CA ASN A 576 -31.62 -3.06 12.96
C ASN A 576 -32.67 -2.05 12.44
N ASP A 577 -32.26 -1.03 11.68
CA ASP A 577 -33.15 -0.23 10.84
C ASP A 577 -32.82 -0.46 9.35
N GLY A 578 -33.83 -0.51 8.49
CA GLY A 578 -33.60 -0.71 7.06
C GLY A 578 -32.88 0.48 6.43
N MET A 579 -33.48 1.68 6.55
CA MET A 579 -32.93 2.93 6.04
C MET A 579 -33.25 4.10 6.96
N VAL A 580 -32.28 4.98 7.18
CA VAL A 580 -32.41 6.20 7.97
C VAL A 580 -31.95 7.41 7.14
N LEU A 581 -32.83 8.43 7.02
CA LEU A 581 -32.57 9.69 6.34
C LEU A 581 -32.70 10.84 7.33
N ILE A 582 -31.60 11.59 7.53
CA ILE A 582 -31.54 12.73 8.47
C ILE A 582 -31.09 13.99 7.74
N ARG A 583 -31.86 15.06 7.80
CA ARG A 583 -31.58 16.34 7.11
C ARG A 583 -31.31 16.19 5.61
N CYS A 584 -32.00 15.22 4.98
CA CYS A 584 -31.84 14.95 3.55
C CYS A 584 -32.90 15.69 2.73
N LYS A 585 -32.59 16.07 1.49
CA LYS A 585 -33.51 16.72 0.56
C LYS A 585 -33.63 15.93 -0.73
N ASP A 586 -34.87 15.78 -1.20
CA ASP A 586 -35.22 15.25 -2.52
C ASP A 586 -34.61 13.88 -2.86
N ILE A 587 -34.52 12.99 -1.87
CA ILE A 587 -34.08 11.59 -2.07
C ILE A 587 -35.18 10.82 -2.81
N PHE A 588 -34.81 10.08 -3.85
CA PHE A 588 -35.75 9.26 -4.64
C PHE A 588 -35.55 7.78 -4.39
N LEU A 589 -36.56 7.14 -3.75
CA LEU A 589 -36.60 5.71 -3.44
C LEU A 589 -37.63 5.01 -4.32
N TYR A 590 -37.20 4.04 -5.12
CA TYR A 590 -38.15 3.33 -5.98
C TYR A 590 -37.87 1.81 -6.08
N CYS A 591 -38.93 1.03 -6.09
CA CYS A 591 -38.90 -0.41 -6.28
C CYS A 591 -37.98 -1.16 -5.31
N ASN A 592 -37.76 -0.61 -4.10
CA ASN A 592 -36.95 -1.32 -3.08
C ASN A 592 -37.85 -2.26 -2.26
N GLU A 593 -37.26 -3.35 -1.76
CA GLU A 593 -37.87 -4.31 -0.86
C GLU A 593 -37.27 -4.15 0.54
N PHE A 594 -38.08 -3.80 1.55
CA PHE A 594 -37.70 -3.66 2.94
C PHE A 594 -38.42 -4.70 3.79
N TYR A 595 -37.72 -5.70 4.33
CA TYR A 595 -38.36 -6.74 5.11
C TYR A 595 -37.52 -7.29 6.26
N LYS A 596 -38.17 -7.72 7.32
CA LYS A 596 -37.55 -8.32 8.51
C LYS A 596 -36.49 -7.44 9.19
N ASN A 597 -36.53 -6.12 9.02
CA ASN A 597 -35.70 -5.22 9.81
C ASN A 597 -36.27 -5.13 11.24
N MET A 598 -35.40 -5.07 12.24
CA MET A 598 -35.75 -5.23 13.65
C MET A 598 -36.61 -4.10 14.22
N ARG A 599 -36.36 -2.86 13.74
CA ARG A 599 -37.04 -1.65 14.20
C ARG A 599 -37.85 -1.00 13.09
N THR A 600 -37.27 -0.08 12.35
CA THR A 600 -37.95 0.69 11.32
C THR A 600 -37.44 0.31 9.93
N ALA A 601 -38.34 0.06 8.99
CA ALA A 601 -37.90 -0.15 7.61
C ALA A 601 -37.37 1.14 6.99
N ILE A 602 -38.10 2.28 7.10
CA ILE A 602 -37.67 3.58 6.57
C ILE A 602 -37.99 4.68 7.59
N LEU A 603 -36.96 5.41 8.03
CA LEU A 603 -37.08 6.56 8.91
C LEU A 603 -36.72 7.86 8.15
N LEU A 604 -37.60 8.86 8.19
CA LEU A 604 -37.38 10.23 7.77
C LEU A 604 -37.37 11.14 9.01
N SER A 605 -36.27 11.84 9.28
CA SER A 605 -36.10 12.71 10.46
C SER A 605 -35.44 14.04 10.09
N ASP A 606 -35.59 15.03 10.97
CA ASP A 606 -34.95 16.34 10.92
C ASP A 606 -35.19 17.09 9.60
N SER A 607 -36.45 17.29 9.26
CA SER A 607 -36.90 18.01 8.04
C SER A 607 -36.45 17.37 6.71
N SER A 608 -36.21 16.05 6.73
CA SER A 608 -35.88 15.31 5.52
C SER A 608 -37.04 15.29 4.52
N THR A 609 -36.71 15.32 3.22
CA THR A 609 -37.69 15.17 2.14
C THR A 609 -37.32 14.00 1.23
N ALA A 610 -38.31 13.15 0.92
CA ALA A 610 -38.10 11.98 0.05
C ALA A 610 -39.34 11.67 -0.80
N THR A 611 -39.11 11.10 -1.97
CA THR A 611 -40.17 10.51 -2.82
C THR A 611 -40.04 8.99 -2.82
N LEU A 612 -41.07 8.29 -2.35
CA LEU A 612 -41.13 6.84 -2.29
C LEU A 612 -42.13 6.33 -3.33
N LEU A 613 -41.66 5.58 -4.31
CA LEU A 613 -42.46 5.09 -5.44
C LEU A 613 -42.31 3.57 -5.59
N LYS A 614 -43.43 2.83 -5.53
CA LYS A 614 -43.49 1.40 -5.80
C LYS A 614 -42.55 0.55 -4.91
N ASN A 615 -42.28 0.97 -3.68
CA ASN A 615 -41.51 0.14 -2.74
C ASN A 615 -42.42 -0.88 -2.06
N GLU A 616 -41.87 -2.05 -1.76
CA GLU A 616 -42.51 -3.07 -0.92
C GLU A 616 -41.90 -3.03 0.48
N ILE A 617 -42.74 -2.83 1.52
CA ILE A 617 -42.32 -2.67 2.91
C ILE A 617 -43.15 -3.61 3.78
N CYS A 618 -42.61 -4.79 4.05
CA CYS A 618 -43.38 -5.85 4.69
C CYS A 618 -42.57 -6.62 5.76
N GLU A 619 -43.29 -7.21 6.69
CA GLU A 619 -42.75 -8.13 7.71
C GLU A 619 -41.64 -7.50 8.57
N ASN A 620 -41.54 -6.16 8.70
CA ASN A 620 -40.62 -5.56 9.62
C ASN A 620 -41.16 -5.66 11.06
N TYR A 621 -40.27 -5.91 12.01
CA TYR A 621 -40.66 -6.26 13.36
C TYR A 621 -41.31 -5.14 14.17
N PHE A 622 -41.19 -3.87 13.72
CA PHE A 622 -41.87 -2.77 14.40
C PHE A 622 -42.56 -1.81 13.41
N ILE A 623 -41.87 -0.79 12.86
CA ILE A 623 -42.51 0.23 12.02
C ILE A 623 -42.11 0.07 10.54
N GLY A 624 -43.08 0.10 9.64
CA GLY A 624 -42.83 0.16 8.20
C GLY A 624 -42.23 1.49 7.81
N ILE A 625 -42.96 2.59 7.90
CA ILE A 625 -42.44 3.93 7.63
C ILE A 625 -42.67 4.86 8.82
N LEU A 626 -41.62 5.51 9.30
CA LEU A 626 -41.65 6.52 10.35
C LEU A 626 -41.26 7.88 9.79
N VAL A 627 -42.13 8.88 9.93
CA VAL A 627 -41.90 10.28 9.53
C VAL A 627 -42.04 11.17 10.74
N ARG A 628 -40.94 11.86 11.12
CA ARG A 628 -40.91 12.72 12.30
C ARG A 628 -40.10 14.01 12.06
N ASP A 629 -40.12 14.89 13.05
CA ASP A 629 -39.30 16.10 13.13
C ASP A 629 -39.43 17.02 11.91
N GLY A 630 -40.69 17.27 11.47
CA GLY A 630 -41.00 18.14 10.35
C GLY A 630 -40.70 17.59 8.97
N SER A 631 -40.27 16.31 8.88
CA SER A 631 -39.96 15.67 7.61
C SER A 631 -41.19 15.50 6.71
N GLN A 632 -40.96 15.37 5.40
CA GLN A 632 -42.01 15.27 4.40
C GLN A 632 -41.70 14.17 3.38
N GLY A 633 -42.73 13.41 3.00
CA GLY A 633 -42.61 12.36 1.98
C GLY A 633 -43.71 12.48 0.91
N ARG A 634 -43.34 12.20 -0.35
CA ARG A 634 -44.28 11.88 -1.41
C ARG A 634 -44.35 10.36 -1.56
N PHE A 635 -45.49 9.78 -1.12
CA PHE A 635 -45.66 8.32 -1.10
C PHE A 635 -46.66 7.92 -2.18
N LYS A 636 -46.23 7.11 -3.16
CA LYS A 636 -47.08 6.69 -4.26
C LYS A 636 -46.86 5.25 -4.65
N ASP A 637 -47.91 4.49 -4.81
CA ASP A 637 -47.94 3.11 -5.28
C ASP A 637 -47.10 2.14 -4.42
N ASN A 638 -46.82 2.44 -3.14
CA ASN A 638 -46.08 1.56 -2.25
C ASN A 638 -46.99 0.52 -1.66
N LEU A 639 -46.51 -0.71 -1.51
CA LEU A 639 -47.17 -1.80 -0.78
C LEU A 639 -46.59 -1.88 0.65
N ILE A 640 -47.44 -1.61 1.66
CA ILE A 640 -47.04 -1.55 3.07
C ILE A 640 -47.93 -2.49 3.88
N ARG A 641 -47.39 -3.62 4.35
CA ARG A 641 -48.16 -4.65 4.99
C ARG A 641 -47.38 -5.48 6.00
N GLN A 642 -48.06 -6.14 6.92
CA GLN A 642 -47.49 -7.10 7.86
C GLN A 642 -46.35 -6.55 8.76
N ASN A 643 -46.25 -5.22 8.92
CA ASN A 643 -45.45 -4.64 9.97
C ASN A 643 -46.30 -4.47 11.23
N VAL A 644 -45.72 -4.31 12.42
CA VAL A 644 -46.55 -4.07 13.65
C VAL A 644 -47.26 -2.72 13.49
N ILE A 645 -46.59 -1.68 13.02
CA ILE A 645 -47.19 -0.40 12.62
C ILE A 645 -46.81 -0.15 11.18
N GLN A 646 -47.80 -0.07 10.29
CA GLN A 646 -47.49 0.13 8.86
C GLN A 646 -46.91 1.51 8.59
N PHE A 647 -47.47 2.53 9.22
CA PHE A 647 -47.07 3.92 9.02
C PHE A 647 -47.27 4.73 10.29
N TYR A 648 -46.25 5.48 10.69
CA TYR A 648 -46.26 6.36 11.85
C TYR A 648 -45.91 7.79 11.46
N LEU A 649 -46.81 8.77 11.75
CA LEU A 649 -46.57 10.18 11.55
C LEU A 649 -46.55 10.91 12.89
N SER A 650 -45.49 11.71 13.16
CA SER A 650 -45.54 12.67 14.25
C SER A 650 -46.50 13.83 13.96
N LYS A 651 -46.94 14.52 15.00
CA LYS A 651 -47.93 15.63 14.86
C LYS A 651 -47.46 16.71 13.87
N ASN A 652 -46.17 17.03 13.85
CA ASN A 652 -45.60 18.06 12.97
C ASN A 652 -45.62 17.65 11.48
N CYS A 653 -46.00 16.41 11.16
CA CYS A 653 -46.05 15.86 9.81
C CYS A 653 -47.47 15.53 9.32
N LEU A 654 -48.54 15.97 10.05
CA LEU A 654 -49.93 15.58 9.83
C LEU A 654 -50.56 15.97 8.48
N ASN A 655 -50.04 17.01 7.86
CA ASN A 655 -50.52 17.48 6.53
C ASN A 655 -50.39 16.38 5.44
N GLN A 656 -49.64 15.32 5.67
CA GLN A 656 -49.40 14.23 4.72
C GLN A 656 -50.38 13.06 4.89
N LYS A 657 -51.19 13.00 5.98
CA LYS A 657 -52.04 11.88 6.34
C LYS A 657 -52.98 11.42 5.22
N ASN A 658 -53.62 12.34 4.54
CA ASN A 658 -54.59 12.00 3.51
C ASN A 658 -53.98 11.45 2.24
N TYR A 659 -52.79 11.87 1.91
CA TYR A 659 -52.06 11.44 0.71
C TYR A 659 -51.52 10.01 0.88
N VAL A 660 -51.05 9.65 2.08
CA VAL A 660 -50.48 8.30 2.34
C VAL A 660 -51.53 7.21 2.11
N LYS A 661 -52.73 7.33 2.67
CA LYS A 661 -53.78 6.33 2.51
C LYS A 661 -54.40 6.26 1.11
N LYS A 662 -54.42 7.35 0.39
CA LYS A 662 -55.11 7.43 -0.91
C LYS A 662 -54.24 6.86 -2.05
N LEU A 663 -52.96 6.97 -1.94
CA LEU A 663 -51.99 6.70 -3.04
C LEU A 663 -51.16 5.45 -2.83
N ASN A 664 -51.35 4.70 -1.72
CA ASN A 664 -50.61 3.52 -1.39
C ASN A 664 -51.51 2.39 -0.92
N ASP A 665 -51.06 1.16 -1.11
CA ASP A 665 -51.72 -0.03 -0.50
C ASP A 665 -51.17 -0.25 0.91
N VAL A 666 -51.91 0.21 1.93
CA VAL A 666 -51.54 0.11 3.35
C VAL A 666 -52.47 -0.83 4.06
N GLN A 667 -51.98 -2.03 4.39
CA GLN A 667 -52.75 -3.09 5.02
C GLN A 667 -52.37 -3.25 6.51
N GLY A 668 -53.16 -2.67 7.44
CA GLY A 668 -52.96 -2.81 8.88
C GLY A 668 -52.94 -1.50 9.66
N ARG A 669 -52.26 -1.51 10.84
CA ARG A 669 -52.28 -0.42 11.83
C ARG A 669 -51.55 0.84 11.34
N TYR A 670 -52.22 1.97 11.46
CA TYR A 670 -51.71 3.30 11.14
C TYR A 670 -51.80 4.17 12.40
N GLU A 671 -50.71 4.82 12.80
CA GLU A 671 -50.68 5.65 14.00
C GLU A 671 -50.29 7.09 13.73
N VAL A 672 -50.85 7.97 14.54
CA VAL A 672 -50.49 9.40 14.62
C VAL A 672 -50.38 9.71 16.10
N ALA A 673 -49.22 10.12 16.57
CA ALA A 673 -48.99 10.38 17.99
C ALA A 673 -48.38 11.78 18.25
N ASP A 674 -48.58 12.25 19.47
CA ASP A 674 -48.14 13.54 19.95
C ASP A 674 -46.65 13.62 20.23
N TYR A 675 -46.04 12.51 20.63
CA TYR A 675 -44.61 12.38 20.92
C TYR A 675 -44.14 11.02 20.37
N CYS A 676 -43.01 11.01 19.73
CA CYS A 676 -42.32 9.81 19.35
C CYS A 676 -41.37 9.40 20.49
N CYS A 677 -41.89 8.64 21.46
CA CYS A 677 -41.05 7.86 22.37
C CYS A 677 -40.78 6.51 21.74
N VAL A 678 -39.98 6.46 20.69
CA VAL A 678 -39.42 5.21 20.17
C VAL A 678 -38.00 5.16 20.68
N PHE A 679 -37.79 4.30 21.66
CA PHE A 679 -36.46 4.01 22.24
C PHE A 679 -35.61 3.20 21.27
#